data_c9ad8a187ce6cf5be80305626ecb20b6
#
_entry.id   c9ad8a187ce6cf5be80305626ecb20b6
#
_cell.length_a   1.000
_cell.length_b   1.000
_cell.length_c   1.000
_cell.angle_alpha   90.00
_cell.angle_beta   90.00
_cell.angle_gamma   90.00
#
_symmetry.space_group_name_H-M   'P 1'
#
loop_
_entity.id
_entity.type
_entity.pdbx_description
1 polymer ?
#
loop_
_entity_poly.entity_id
_entity_poly.type
_entity_poly.pdbx_seq_one_letter_code
_entity_poly.pdbx_strand_id
1 'polypeptide(L)'
;RQYYGNSKVSEAVFSFVFHKKLDPDILYYLKEALLFFSCNIVGGVSLIWTIDNLQCLDKETLDIIYFLIAHLQECFPEVIFSLGTNTEIVPLDSQGFVNEFLAKINEYEDVASYVYTCGEMQNNDAKTLYYHAIPNLQGFDYFTRLLLNKSGKRPFDIIMLIHWFYDQNLINISTHNMVIPSKKEEIENFINKVPVKSKEIIDQRFQLQMHKKFSFDTTLGYFDAFKVVVKSILYFGGETPVDFLASLNIDGDMLFELSQSLFFKYMDKYPKIVFYHDNIYRYFEGYQFYQNDRSLSLKIIKWLNENAWYKSNLRTTAIFDCYIRASEYEEAVRFGISSISSECDKRNFQAVIHIGTELLKDVPKTQDASEESVPNPFAEFMDAGAKFHVYYAVADAYRIYQDLSQSVYYYKKAYKILQQYSISEFTSIDTCRFFHRYSNACISAADYDDALIVLDYFKKYKGRNNFYDFIMYNRYSVVYLAINDIENALLSIDESLKIAKECKEPQWESVSYSDKAYIYYRAYEDKENTILYFSKAVEKHISEKATINRSAEILAQEAFVDLLTDKLEDAEYLADLALNRALEINGTAMEIKSRNLLGIIQYFSNKAEAAFSTWQKDLVISAQRVNKDGIVKLHTNLGAAYILQSKYVPAKEELEQAYAL
;
A
#
# COMPACT_ATOMS: atom_id res chain seq x y z
N ARG A 1 7.64 -21.09 -27.96
CA ARG A 1 6.63 -22.20 -27.83
C ARG A 1 7.15 -23.40 -27.05
N GLN A 2 8.45 -23.72 -27.00
CA GLN A 2 8.96 -24.90 -26.25
C GLN A 2 8.95 -24.73 -24.72
N TYR A 3 8.97 -23.51 -24.19
CA TYR A 3 8.93 -23.23 -22.76
C TYR A 3 7.50 -22.94 -22.20
N TYR A 4 6.54 -22.65 -23.06
CA TYR A 4 5.13 -22.47 -22.66
C TYR A 4 4.37 -23.78 -22.41
N GLY A 5 5.08 -24.92 -22.41
CA GLY A 5 4.48 -26.23 -22.11
C GLY A 5 4.17 -26.48 -20.64
N ASN A 6 4.61 -25.60 -19.72
CA ASN A 6 4.21 -25.70 -18.33
C ASN A 6 2.85 -25.00 -18.13
N SER A 7 1.82 -25.77 -17.94
CA SER A 7 0.44 -25.29 -17.76
C SER A 7 0.31 -24.25 -16.66
N LYS A 8 1.12 -24.34 -15.61
CA LYS A 8 1.10 -23.43 -14.46
C LYS A 8 1.67 -22.04 -14.80
N VAL A 9 2.73 -21.95 -15.61
CA VAL A 9 3.27 -20.67 -16.08
C VAL A 9 2.28 -19.96 -17.01
N SER A 10 1.65 -20.69 -17.91
CA SER A 10 0.61 -20.15 -18.79
C SER A 10 -0.60 -19.66 -17.99
N GLU A 11 -1.00 -20.38 -16.95
CA GLU A 11 -2.08 -20.00 -16.05
C GLU A 11 -1.73 -18.76 -15.21
N ALA A 12 -0.49 -18.65 -14.73
CA ALA A 12 0.01 -17.50 -14.00
C ALA A 12 -0.01 -16.22 -14.86
N VAL A 13 0.54 -16.30 -16.08
CA VAL A 13 0.54 -15.17 -17.02
C VAL A 13 -0.90 -14.80 -17.41
N PHE A 14 -1.77 -15.78 -17.66
CA PHE A 14 -3.17 -15.52 -17.96
C PHE A 14 -3.90 -14.85 -16.78
N SER A 15 -3.68 -15.33 -15.57
CA SER A 15 -4.30 -14.78 -14.36
C SER A 15 -3.82 -13.36 -14.08
N PHE A 16 -2.55 -13.06 -14.29
CA PHE A 16 -2.00 -11.72 -14.19
C PHE A 16 -2.59 -10.76 -15.24
N VAL A 17 -2.61 -11.16 -16.51
CA VAL A 17 -3.14 -10.33 -17.61
C VAL A 17 -4.63 -10.05 -17.45
N PHE A 18 -5.40 -10.99 -16.89
CA PHE A 18 -6.86 -10.88 -16.73
C PHE A 18 -7.30 -10.53 -15.30
N HIS A 19 -6.36 -10.07 -14.44
CA HIS A 19 -6.63 -9.69 -13.04
C HIS A 19 -7.40 -10.75 -12.24
N LYS A 20 -7.16 -12.02 -12.53
CA LYS A 20 -7.69 -13.11 -11.70
C LYS A 20 -6.85 -13.22 -10.43
N LYS A 21 -7.51 -13.67 -9.36
CA LYS A 21 -6.89 -13.90 -8.05
C LYS A 21 -5.61 -14.73 -8.24
N LEU A 22 -4.46 -14.11 -7.94
CA LEU A 22 -3.18 -14.82 -7.97
C LEU A 22 -3.10 -15.67 -6.71
N ASP A 23 -3.09 -16.99 -6.90
CA ASP A 23 -2.65 -17.93 -5.88
C ASP A 23 -1.15 -17.65 -5.58
N PRO A 24 -0.65 -17.81 -4.36
CA PRO A 24 0.78 -17.70 -4.07
C PRO A 24 1.68 -18.52 -5.00
N ASP A 25 1.23 -19.71 -5.38
CA ASP A 25 1.93 -20.56 -6.36
C ASP A 25 1.96 -19.90 -7.76
N ILE A 26 0.89 -19.24 -8.15
CA ILE A 26 0.81 -18.53 -9.43
C ILE A 26 1.73 -17.31 -9.45
N LEU A 27 1.81 -16.57 -8.34
CA LEU A 27 2.72 -15.43 -8.19
C LEU A 27 4.19 -15.90 -8.32
N TYR A 28 4.55 -17.02 -7.72
CA TYR A 28 5.88 -17.62 -7.84
C TYR A 28 6.20 -17.92 -9.32
N TYR A 29 5.32 -18.62 -10.03
CA TYR A 29 5.55 -18.93 -11.46
C TYR A 29 5.61 -17.68 -12.34
N LEU A 30 4.90 -16.62 -11.98
CA LEU A 30 4.98 -15.34 -12.68
C LEU A 30 6.36 -14.69 -12.47
N LYS A 31 6.89 -14.68 -11.25
CA LYS A 31 8.23 -14.19 -10.92
C LYS A 31 9.29 -14.93 -11.73
N GLU A 32 9.24 -16.27 -11.74
CA GLU A 32 10.13 -17.12 -12.52
C GLU A 32 10.02 -16.86 -14.03
N ALA A 33 8.80 -16.69 -14.54
CA ALA A 33 8.60 -16.38 -15.96
C ALA A 33 9.19 -15.02 -16.34
N LEU A 34 9.02 -13.99 -15.51
CA LEU A 34 9.58 -12.65 -15.74
C LEU A 34 11.10 -12.66 -15.65
N LEU A 35 11.67 -13.39 -14.71
CA LEU A 35 13.11 -13.58 -14.60
C LEU A 35 13.65 -14.26 -15.87
N PHE A 36 13.03 -15.36 -16.28
CA PHE A 36 13.40 -16.09 -17.49
C PHE A 36 13.31 -15.21 -18.76
N PHE A 37 12.23 -14.44 -18.90
CA PHE A 37 12.07 -13.49 -20.02
C PHE A 37 13.18 -12.44 -20.01
N SER A 38 13.46 -11.84 -18.86
CA SER A 38 14.52 -10.84 -18.73
C SER A 38 15.87 -11.41 -19.11
N CYS A 39 16.22 -12.62 -18.65
CA CYS A 39 17.47 -13.29 -18.95
C CYS A 39 17.62 -13.66 -20.43
N ASN A 40 16.53 -13.98 -21.13
CA ASN A 40 16.61 -14.42 -22.53
C ASN A 40 16.48 -13.29 -23.56
N ILE A 41 15.91 -12.16 -23.22
CA ILE A 41 15.73 -11.03 -24.14
C ILE A 41 17.03 -10.23 -24.27
N VAL A 42 17.85 -10.13 -23.26
CA VAL A 42 18.93 -9.14 -23.16
C VAL A 42 20.30 -9.68 -23.58
N GLY A 43 20.49 -10.98 -23.72
CA GLY A 43 21.63 -11.60 -24.42
C GLY A 43 23.03 -10.98 -24.18
N GLY A 44 23.40 -10.67 -22.92
CA GLY A 44 24.74 -10.21 -22.57
C GLY A 44 24.97 -8.68 -22.64
N VAL A 45 23.91 -7.88 -22.70
CA VAL A 45 23.97 -6.39 -22.67
C VAL A 45 23.61 -5.91 -21.27
N SER A 46 24.21 -4.79 -20.80
CA SER A 46 23.82 -4.14 -19.55
C SER A 46 22.33 -3.79 -19.56
N LEU A 47 21.62 -4.14 -18.49
CA LEU A 47 20.18 -3.94 -18.36
C LEU A 47 19.90 -2.81 -17.39
N ILE A 48 19.14 -1.80 -17.83
CA ILE A 48 18.67 -0.71 -16.97
C ILE A 48 17.14 -0.79 -16.88
N TRP A 49 16.65 -1.04 -15.67
CA TRP A 49 15.22 -0.99 -15.34
C TRP A 49 14.90 0.36 -14.72
N THR A 50 14.05 1.16 -15.35
CA THR A 50 13.57 2.41 -14.78
C THR A 50 12.10 2.25 -14.35
N ILE A 51 11.86 2.42 -13.07
CA ILE A 51 10.52 2.33 -12.45
C ILE A 51 10.28 3.64 -11.73
N ASP A 52 9.29 4.38 -12.17
CA ASP A 52 8.91 5.67 -11.57
C ASP A 52 7.59 5.55 -10.80
N ASN A 53 7.40 6.44 -9.83
CA ASN A 53 6.19 6.49 -9.00
C ASN A 53 5.91 5.18 -8.22
N LEU A 54 6.92 4.64 -7.56
CA LEU A 54 6.79 3.44 -6.71
C LEU A 54 5.62 3.54 -5.72
N GLN A 55 5.31 4.74 -5.23
CA GLN A 55 4.21 4.99 -4.31
C GLN A 55 2.82 4.68 -4.89
N CYS A 56 2.71 4.49 -6.20
CA CYS A 56 1.46 4.14 -6.89
C CYS A 56 1.31 2.63 -7.14
N LEU A 57 2.31 1.82 -6.77
CA LEU A 57 2.30 0.38 -7.00
C LEU A 57 1.65 -0.37 -5.83
N ASP A 58 0.95 -1.46 -6.17
CA ASP A 58 0.46 -2.39 -5.19
C ASP A 58 1.59 -3.26 -4.59
N LYS A 59 1.28 -3.92 -3.48
CA LYS A 59 2.26 -4.76 -2.78
C LYS A 59 2.77 -5.90 -3.66
N GLU A 60 1.91 -6.57 -4.40
CA GLU A 60 2.26 -7.69 -5.28
C GLU A 60 3.24 -7.26 -6.37
N THR A 61 3.03 -6.08 -6.96
CA THR A 61 3.96 -5.51 -7.96
C THR A 61 5.31 -5.17 -7.33
N LEU A 62 5.34 -4.57 -6.14
CA LEU A 62 6.59 -4.31 -5.41
C LEU A 62 7.33 -5.61 -5.07
N ASP A 63 6.63 -6.66 -4.70
CA ASP A 63 7.20 -7.98 -4.43
C ASP A 63 7.80 -8.64 -5.68
N ILE A 64 7.19 -8.45 -6.85
CA ILE A 64 7.75 -8.91 -8.13
C ILE A 64 9.03 -8.13 -8.44
N ILE A 65 9.03 -6.81 -8.25
CA ILE A 65 10.21 -5.98 -8.49
C ILE A 65 11.35 -6.38 -7.56
N TYR A 66 11.06 -6.60 -6.28
CA TYR A 66 12.04 -7.09 -5.30
C TYR A 66 12.65 -8.43 -5.73
N PHE A 67 11.82 -9.38 -6.13
CA PHE A 67 12.28 -10.67 -6.63
C PHE A 67 13.20 -10.51 -7.85
N LEU A 68 12.86 -9.64 -8.79
CA LEU A 68 13.70 -9.36 -9.96
C LEU A 68 15.04 -8.72 -9.57
N ILE A 69 15.04 -7.78 -8.61
CA ILE A 69 16.27 -7.17 -8.10
C ILE A 69 17.16 -8.24 -7.47
N ALA A 70 16.59 -9.16 -6.68
CA ALA A 70 17.32 -10.20 -5.98
C ALA A 70 17.96 -11.24 -6.92
N HIS A 71 17.30 -11.58 -8.02
CA HIS A 71 17.71 -12.71 -8.88
C HIS A 71 18.27 -12.35 -10.24
N LEU A 72 18.01 -11.11 -10.74
CA LEU A 72 18.57 -10.72 -12.05
C LEU A 72 20.08 -10.59 -12.07
N GLN A 73 20.72 -10.35 -10.94
CA GLN A 73 22.18 -10.29 -10.82
C GLN A 73 22.85 -11.63 -11.13
N GLU A 74 22.19 -12.75 -10.84
CA GLU A 74 22.68 -14.08 -11.19
C GLU A 74 22.79 -14.28 -12.69
N CYS A 75 21.94 -13.60 -13.47
CA CYS A 75 21.89 -13.67 -14.93
C CYS A 75 22.69 -12.55 -15.62
N PHE A 76 22.83 -11.39 -14.97
CA PHE A 76 23.48 -10.21 -15.54
C PHE A 76 24.45 -9.60 -14.53
N PRO A 77 25.74 -9.52 -14.85
CA PRO A 77 26.75 -8.95 -13.95
C PRO A 77 26.56 -7.44 -13.72
N GLU A 78 25.84 -6.74 -14.61
CA GLU A 78 25.59 -5.31 -14.51
C GLU A 78 24.11 -5.01 -14.77
N VAL A 79 23.27 -5.14 -13.74
CA VAL A 79 21.88 -4.69 -13.78
C VAL A 79 21.75 -3.42 -12.94
N ILE A 80 21.13 -2.40 -13.51
CA ILE A 80 20.84 -1.15 -12.79
C ILE A 80 19.33 -0.99 -12.66
N PHE A 81 18.86 -0.84 -11.45
CA PHE A 81 17.48 -0.44 -11.17
C PHE A 81 17.44 1.03 -10.78
N SER A 82 16.76 1.84 -11.58
CA SER A 82 16.47 3.24 -11.27
C SER A 82 15.03 3.34 -10.73
N LEU A 83 14.90 3.57 -9.43
CA LEU A 83 13.62 3.56 -8.73
C LEU A 83 13.26 4.98 -8.30
N GLY A 84 12.17 5.51 -8.83
CA GLY A 84 11.65 6.84 -8.49
C GLY A 84 10.48 6.76 -7.52
N THR A 85 10.53 7.52 -6.43
CA THR A 85 9.40 7.69 -5.51
C THR A 85 9.24 9.15 -5.14
N ASN A 86 8.00 9.59 -4.95
CA ASN A 86 7.69 10.93 -4.47
C ASN A 86 7.17 10.84 -3.03
N THR A 87 7.99 11.29 -2.08
CA THR A 87 7.65 11.24 -0.65
C THR A 87 6.61 12.27 -0.21
N GLU A 88 6.32 13.29 -1.05
CA GLU A 88 5.29 14.28 -0.77
C GLU A 88 3.89 13.86 -1.25
N ILE A 89 3.83 12.86 -2.15
CA ILE A 89 2.59 12.39 -2.81
C ILE A 89 2.41 10.90 -2.46
N VAL A 90 2.29 10.60 -1.20
CA VAL A 90 2.04 9.21 -0.84
C VAL A 90 0.57 9.08 -0.49
N PRO A 91 -0.22 8.28 -1.20
CA PRO A 91 -1.48 7.78 -0.68
C PRO A 91 -1.19 7.16 0.69
N LEU A 92 -1.96 7.50 1.69
CA LEU A 92 -1.77 7.06 3.09
C LEU A 92 -1.51 5.55 3.20
N ASP A 93 -1.99 4.78 2.25
CA ASP A 93 -2.00 3.32 2.25
C ASP A 93 -0.74 2.70 1.60
N SER A 94 -0.09 3.39 0.66
CA SER A 94 1.07 2.85 -0.07
C SER A 94 2.42 3.20 0.57
N GLN A 95 2.46 4.17 1.49
CA GLN A 95 3.70 4.62 2.13
C GLN A 95 4.37 3.49 2.92
N GLY A 96 3.58 2.66 3.61
CA GLY A 96 4.07 1.50 4.34
C GLY A 96 4.76 0.49 3.42
N PHE A 97 4.15 0.15 2.31
CA PHE A 97 4.68 -0.84 1.37
C PHE A 97 5.94 -0.38 0.65
N VAL A 98 6.01 0.89 0.24
CA VAL A 98 7.21 1.44 -0.39
C VAL A 98 8.37 1.52 0.59
N ASN A 99 8.14 1.95 1.83
CA ASN A 99 9.16 1.99 2.85
C ASN A 99 9.67 0.58 3.20
N GLU A 100 8.77 -0.39 3.31
CA GLU A 100 9.11 -1.80 3.49
C GLU A 100 9.96 -2.34 2.33
N PHE A 101 9.55 -2.05 1.10
CA PHE A 101 10.27 -2.43 -0.12
C PHE A 101 11.68 -1.83 -0.16
N LEU A 102 11.81 -0.53 0.11
CA LEU A 102 13.12 0.15 0.13
C LEU A 102 14.01 -0.36 1.26
N ALA A 103 13.45 -0.68 2.43
CA ALA A 103 14.20 -1.28 3.53
C ALA A 103 14.74 -2.66 3.13
N LYS A 104 13.92 -3.51 2.52
CA LYS A 104 14.32 -4.84 2.02
C LYS A 104 15.44 -4.77 0.99
N ILE A 105 15.39 -3.79 0.05
CA ILE A 105 16.46 -3.60 -0.94
C ILE A 105 17.78 -3.21 -0.25
N ASN A 106 17.73 -2.32 0.73
CA ASN A 106 18.92 -1.87 1.45
C ASN A 106 19.56 -2.97 2.31
N GLU A 107 18.82 -4.03 2.64
CA GLU A 107 19.33 -5.18 3.38
C GLU A 107 20.08 -6.21 2.49
N TYR A 108 19.96 -6.09 1.17
CA TYR A 108 20.60 -7.02 0.25
C TYR A 108 22.10 -6.69 0.15
N GLU A 109 22.95 -7.54 0.73
CA GLU A 109 24.41 -7.32 0.79
C GLU A 109 25.07 -7.26 -0.61
N ASP A 110 24.50 -7.96 -1.59
CA ASP A 110 25.01 -8.01 -2.97
C ASP A 110 24.51 -6.84 -3.84
N VAL A 111 23.63 -5.98 -3.34
CA VAL A 111 23.09 -4.82 -4.09
C VAL A 111 23.68 -3.53 -3.56
N ALA A 112 24.54 -2.89 -4.34
CA ALA A 112 24.98 -1.53 -4.04
C ALA A 112 23.81 -0.55 -4.26
N SER A 113 23.20 -0.07 -3.18
CA SER A 113 22.12 0.90 -3.24
C SER A 113 22.62 2.33 -3.01
N TYR A 114 22.19 3.26 -3.87
CA TYR A 114 22.49 4.68 -3.74
C TYR A 114 21.16 5.46 -3.69
N VAL A 115 20.93 6.17 -2.62
CA VAL A 115 19.74 7.02 -2.47
C VAL A 115 20.07 8.45 -2.89
N TYR A 116 19.41 8.93 -3.93
CA TYR A 116 19.50 10.31 -4.36
C TYR A 116 18.19 11.02 -4.04
N THR A 117 18.25 11.98 -3.13
CA THR A 117 17.11 12.86 -2.87
C THR A 117 17.13 13.99 -3.90
N CYS A 118 16.17 13.98 -4.83
CA CYS A 118 15.97 15.08 -5.77
C CYS A 118 15.36 16.27 -5.01
N GLY A 119 16.22 17.16 -4.56
CA GLY A 119 15.83 18.43 -3.94
C GLY A 119 15.78 19.59 -4.96
N GLU A 120 15.99 20.80 -4.46
CA GLU A 120 16.21 21.96 -5.32
C GLU A 120 17.47 21.78 -6.18
N MET A 121 17.39 22.19 -7.44
CA MET A 121 18.54 22.19 -8.34
C MET A 121 19.66 23.08 -7.81
N GLN A 122 20.91 22.74 -8.13
CA GLN A 122 22.01 23.66 -7.87
C GLN A 122 21.86 24.93 -8.72
N ASN A 123 22.41 26.04 -8.23
CA ASN A 123 22.29 27.32 -8.92
C ASN A 123 22.72 27.29 -10.39
N ASN A 124 23.78 26.53 -10.71
CA ASN A 124 24.28 26.42 -12.08
C ASN A 124 23.33 25.63 -12.98
N ASP A 125 22.76 24.55 -12.49
CA ASP A 125 21.82 23.71 -13.26
C ASP A 125 20.50 24.47 -13.53
N ALA A 126 20.00 25.15 -12.51
CA ALA A 126 18.83 26.00 -12.65
C ALA A 126 19.05 27.19 -13.61
N LYS A 127 20.26 27.82 -13.58
CA LYS A 127 20.64 28.83 -14.57
C LYS A 127 20.68 28.26 -15.99
N THR A 128 21.26 27.07 -16.13
CA THR A 128 21.35 26.38 -17.43
C THR A 128 19.96 26.14 -18.02
N LEU A 129 19.01 25.71 -17.20
CA LEU A 129 17.63 25.49 -17.64
C LEU A 129 16.99 26.81 -18.14
N TYR A 130 17.16 27.93 -17.41
CA TYR A 130 16.69 29.24 -17.88
C TYR A 130 17.40 29.68 -19.17
N TYR A 131 18.72 29.50 -19.30
CA TYR A 131 19.47 29.92 -20.46
C TYR A 131 19.13 29.11 -21.72
N HIS A 132 18.79 27.83 -21.56
CA HIS A 132 18.27 27.05 -22.67
C HIS A 132 16.92 27.54 -23.17
N ALA A 133 16.04 27.91 -22.26
CA ALA A 133 14.70 28.39 -22.60
C ALA A 133 14.68 29.86 -23.05
N ILE A 134 15.57 30.69 -22.50
CA ILE A 134 15.64 32.16 -22.73
C ILE A 134 17.12 32.54 -22.93
N PRO A 135 17.66 32.36 -24.15
CA PRO A 135 19.09 32.50 -24.40
C PRO A 135 19.72 33.84 -24.02
N ASN A 136 18.99 34.94 -24.15
CA ASN A 136 19.52 36.25 -23.83
C ASN A 136 19.67 36.54 -22.32
N LEU A 137 19.19 35.65 -21.45
CA LEU A 137 19.43 35.75 -20.00
C LEU A 137 20.90 35.61 -19.62
N GLN A 138 21.73 34.97 -20.47
CA GLN A 138 23.17 34.82 -20.22
C GLN A 138 23.92 36.15 -20.02
N GLY A 139 23.40 37.25 -20.51
CA GLY A 139 23.96 38.60 -20.31
C GLY A 139 23.42 39.35 -19.10
N PHE A 140 22.50 38.77 -18.33
CA PHE A 140 21.76 39.46 -17.26
C PHE A 140 21.84 38.73 -15.92
N ASP A 141 23.04 38.53 -15.41
CA ASP A 141 23.29 37.76 -14.16
C ASP A 141 22.50 38.27 -12.95
N TYR A 142 22.33 39.58 -12.81
CA TYR A 142 21.56 40.15 -11.69
C TYR A 142 20.09 39.74 -11.76
N PHE A 143 19.49 39.87 -12.94
CA PHE A 143 18.09 39.46 -13.18
C PHE A 143 17.92 37.97 -12.95
N THR A 144 18.80 37.14 -13.53
CA THR A 144 18.76 35.68 -13.40
C THR A 144 18.88 35.22 -11.95
N ARG A 145 19.75 35.86 -11.15
CA ARG A 145 19.90 35.56 -9.73
C ARG A 145 18.61 35.86 -8.94
N LEU A 146 17.98 37.01 -9.20
CA LEU A 146 16.70 37.35 -8.55
C LEU A 146 15.59 36.37 -8.93
N LEU A 147 15.54 35.97 -10.21
CA LEU A 147 14.59 35.00 -10.72
C LEU A 147 14.75 33.62 -10.07
N LEU A 148 16.00 33.13 -9.93
CA LEU A 148 16.33 31.90 -9.23
C LEU A 148 15.88 31.90 -7.77
N ASN A 149 16.08 33.03 -7.09
CA ASN A 149 15.66 33.18 -5.70
C ASN A 149 14.13 33.13 -5.55
N LYS A 150 13.39 33.57 -6.60
CA LYS A 150 11.93 33.53 -6.64
C LYS A 150 11.38 32.15 -6.95
N SER A 151 11.97 31.41 -7.91
CA SER A 151 11.43 30.13 -8.41
C SER A 151 11.65 28.94 -7.45
N GLY A 152 12.41 29.11 -6.37
CA GLY A 152 12.75 28.02 -5.44
C GLY A 152 13.60 26.91 -6.05
N LYS A 153 14.11 27.09 -7.29
CA LYS A 153 15.00 26.16 -8.02
C LYS A 153 14.45 24.75 -8.21
N ARG A 154 13.15 24.57 -8.15
CA ARG A 154 12.49 23.31 -8.49
C ARG A 154 12.28 23.24 -9.99
N PRO A 155 12.66 22.15 -10.70
CA PRO A 155 12.52 22.06 -12.15
C PRO A 155 11.12 22.38 -12.66
N PHE A 156 10.10 21.86 -11.99
CA PHE A 156 8.70 22.13 -12.35
C PHE A 156 8.35 23.60 -12.25
N ASP A 157 8.73 24.29 -11.16
CA ASP A 157 8.42 25.69 -10.95
C ASP A 157 9.14 26.58 -11.98
N ILE A 158 10.39 26.23 -12.34
CA ILE A 158 11.14 26.91 -13.38
C ILE A 158 10.45 26.78 -14.74
N ILE A 159 10.06 25.55 -15.11
CA ILE A 159 9.36 25.29 -16.39
C ILE A 159 8.02 26.03 -16.41
N MET A 160 7.23 25.93 -15.36
CA MET A 160 5.95 26.63 -15.26
C MET A 160 6.10 28.16 -15.35
N LEU A 161 7.17 28.70 -14.75
CA LEU A 161 7.46 30.12 -14.79
C LEU A 161 7.91 30.59 -16.18
N ILE A 162 8.73 29.78 -16.87
CA ILE A 162 9.11 30.06 -18.27
C ILE A 162 7.85 30.15 -19.15
N HIS A 163 6.92 29.20 -18.96
CA HIS A 163 5.66 29.22 -19.71
C HIS A 163 4.75 30.39 -19.31
N TRP A 164 4.77 30.80 -18.05
CA TRP A 164 4.11 32.01 -17.62
C TRP A 164 4.65 33.24 -18.36
N PHE A 165 5.98 33.34 -18.55
CA PHE A 165 6.56 34.43 -19.33
C PHE A 165 6.10 34.41 -20.81
N TYR A 166 5.98 33.20 -21.41
CA TYR A 166 5.40 33.09 -22.76
C TYR A 166 3.94 33.50 -22.79
N ASP A 167 3.15 33.06 -21.85
CA ASP A 167 1.72 33.40 -21.75
C ASP A 167 1.49 34.92 -21.55
N GLN A 168 2.42 35.62 -20.89
CA GLN A 168 2.41 37.06 -20.70
C GLN A 168 2.99 37.85 -21.91
N ASN A 169 3.38 37.15 -22.99
CA ASN A 169 4.05 37.77 -24.14
C ASN A 169 5.37 38.50 -23.80
N LEU A 170 6.05 38.07 -22.72
CA LEU A 170 7.32 38.66 -22.30
C LEU A 170 8.53 38.01 -23.01
N ILE A 171 8.33 36.83 -23.64
CA ILE A 171 9.30 36.14 -24.46
C ILE A 171 8.82 36.14 -25.89
N ASN A 172 9.69 36.55 -26.82
CA ASN A 172 9.40 36.50 -28.25
C ASN A 172 9.48 35.04 -28.74
N ILE A 173 8.40 34.54 -29.35
CA ILE A 173 8.27 33.13 -29.76
C ILE A 173 9.31 32.76 -30.83
N SER A 174 9.68 33.66 -31.74
CA SER A 174 10.61 33.33 -32.83
C SER A 174 12.07 33.35 -32.44
N THR A 175 12.46 34.19 -31.47
CA THR A 175 13.85 34.35 -31.01
C THR A 175 14.10 33.75 -29.64
N HIS A 176 13.06 33.36 -28.92
CA HIS A 176 13.10 32.94 -27.53
C HIS A 176 13.74 33.96 -26.58
N ASN A 177 13.87 35.21 -26.99
CA ASN A 177 14.46 36.27 -26.19
C ASN A 177 13.39 36.99 -25.36
N MET A 178 13.78 37.31 -24.12
CA MET A 178 12.94 38.04 -23.17
C MET A 178 13.28 39.53 -23.20
N VAL A 179 12.26 40.35 -23.09
CA VAL A 179 12.44 41.82 -22.87
C VAL A 179 12.77 42.04 -21.40
N ILE A 180 14.03 42.37 -21.11
CA ILE A 180 14.53 42.57 -19.74
C ILE A 180 14.69 44.10 -19.52
N PRO A 181 14.14 44.65 -18.42
CA PRO A 181 14.36 46.03 -18.06
C PRO A 181 15.85 46.35 -17.84
N SER A 182 16.31 47.52 -18.19
CA SER A 182 17.71 47.92 -18.07
C SER A 182 18.07 48.56 -16.73
N LYS A 183 17.09 49.17 -16.03
CA LYS A 183 17.31 49.83 -14.75
C LYS A 183 17.04 48.87 -13.57
N LYS A 184 17.87 48.93 -12.54
CA LYS A 184 17.77 48.09 -11.39
C LYS A 184 16.42 48.13 -10.68
N GLU A 185 15.84 49.33 -10.50
CA GLU A 185 14.52 49.52 -9.92
C GLU A 185 13.40 48.92 -10.77
N GLU A 186 13.49 49.02 -12.10
CA GLU A 186 12.54 48.40 -13.01
C GLU A 186 12.63 46.87 -12.97
N ILE A 187 13.86 46.30 -12.83
CA ILE A 187 14.10 44.85 -12.64
C ILE A 187 13.46 44.38 -11.34
N GLU A 188 13.69 45.10 -10.22
CA GLU A 188 13.13 44.74 -8.91
C GLU A 188 11.59 44.81 -8.94
N ASN A 189 11.03 45.83 -9.51
CA ASN A 189 9.58 45.99 -9.69
C ASN A 189 8.99 44.87 -10.56
N PHE A 190 9.71 44.45 -11.61
CA PHE A 190 9.29 43.34 -12.47
C PHE A 190 9.33 42.03 -11.69
N ILE A 191 10.45 41.70 -11.02
CA ILE A 191 10.61 40.50 -10.23
C ILE A 191 9.58 40.40 -9.10
N ASN A 192 9.19 41.51 -8.50
CA ASN A 192 8.15 41.52 -7.47
C ASN A 192 6.77 41.09 -7.98
N LYS A 193 6.49 41.27 -9.28
CA LYS A 193 5.25 40.83 -9.92
C LYS A 193 5.27 39.36 -10.36
N VAL A 194 6.45 38.74 -10.41
CA VAL A 194 6.60 37.33 -10.76
C VAL A 194 6.02 36.45 -9.64
N PRO A 195 5.13 35.52 -9.94
CA PRO A 195 4.55 34.63 -8.93
C PRO A 195 5.62 33.71 -8.32
N VAL A 196 5.46 33.38 -7.02
CA VAL A 196 6.49 32.67 -6.25
C VAL A 196 6.18 31.20 -6.10
N LYS A 197 4.90 30.87 -5.85
CA LYS A 197 4.46 29.52 -5.55
C LYS A 197 3.86 28.85 -6.77
N SER A 198 4.10 27.56 -6.95
CA SER A 198 3.49 26.76 -8.02
C SER A 198 1.99 27.01 -8.17
N LYS A 199 1.26 27.09 -7.05
CA LYS A 199 -0.17 27.38 -7.06
C LYS A 199 -0.50 28.73 -7.68
N GLU A 200 0.26 29.77 -7.36
CA GLU A 200 0.06 31.13 -7.92
C GLU A 200 0.37 31.18 -9.42
N ILE A 201 1.41 30.46 -9.85
CA ILE A 201 1.78 30.35 -11.26
C ILE A 201 0.65 29.64 -12.03
N ILE A 202 0.16 28.51 -11.50
CA ILE A 202 -0.93 27.75 -12.11
C ILE A 202 -2.20 28.61 -12.17
N ASP A 203 -2.54 29.32 -11.10
CA ASP A 203 -3.72 30.20 -11.06
C ASP A 203 -3.65 31.29 -12.11
N GLN A 204 -2.55 32.05 -12.17
CA GLN A 204 -2.38 33.10 -13.16
C GLN A 204 -2.41 32.56 -14.59
N ARG A 205 -1.75 31.43 -14.86
CA ARG A 205 -1.80 30.78 -16.16
C ARG A 205 -3.21 30.30 -16.52
N PHE A 206 -3.94 29.77 -15.55
CA PHE A 206 -5.35 29.38 -15.73
C PHE A 206 -6.24 30.57 -16.07
N GLN A 207 -6.07 31.69 -15.38
CA GLN A 207 -6.82 32.93 -15.71
C GLN A 207 -6.59 33.36 -17.16
N LEU A 208 -5.38 33.20 -17.68
CA LEU A 208 -5.08 33.52 -19.07
C LEU A 208 -5.80 32.59 -20.07
N GLN A 209 -6.07 31.32 -19.71
CA GLN A 209 -6.81 30.42 -20.59
C GLN A 209 -8.26 30.89 -20.81
N MET A 210 -8.84 31.66 -19.87
CA MET A 210 -10.21 32.17 -20.01
C MET A 210 -10.41 33.09 -21.23
N HIS A 211 -9.34 33.73 -21.71
CA HIS A 211 -9.37 34.67 -22.79
C HIS A 211 -8.84 34.14 -24.12
N LYS A 212 -8.33 32.89 -24.13
CA LYS A 212 -7.85 32.26 -25.35
C LYS A 212 -8.99 31.84 -26.28
N LYS A 213 -8.69 31.80 -27.56
CA LYS A 213 -9.58 31.30 -28.63
C LYS A 213 -8.80 30.24 -29.42
N PHE A 214 -9.50 29.30 -30.01
CA PHE A 214 -8.92 28.44 -31.01
C PHE A 214 -8.45 29.21 -32.24
N SER A 215 -7.44 28.73 -32.92
CA SER A 215 -6.91 29.30 -34.17
C SER A 215 -7.82 29.04 -35.37
N PHE A 216 -8.85 28.22 -35.21
CA PHE A 216 -9.84 27.81 -36.20
C PHE A 216 -11.27 27.93 -35.67
N ASP A 217 -12.25 27.92 -36.59
CA ASP A 217 -13.66 28.03 -36.23
C ASP A 217 -14.17 26.72 -35.59
N THR A 218 -14.76 26.85 -34.40
CA THR A 218 -15.31 25.73 -33.63
C THR A 218 -16.66 26.05 -33.05
N THR A 219 -17.48 25.03 -32.81
CA THR A 219 -18.78 25.20 -32.14
C THR A 219 -18.61 25.36 -30.61
N LEU A 220 -17.49 24.89 -30.03
CA LEU A 220 -17.17 24.99 -28.61
C LEU A 220 -16.00 25.98 -28.42
N GLY A 221 -16.17 26.95 -27.54
CA GLY A 221 -15.10 27.89 -27.22
C GLY A 221 -13.91 27.24 -26.53
N TYR A 222 -12.71 27.82 -26.69
CA TYR A 222 -11.46 27.27 -26.10
C TYR A 222 -11.58 27.01 -24.60
N PHE A 223 -12.09 27.98 -23.85
CA PHE A 223 -12.18 27.85 -22.40
C PHE A 223 -13.24 26.81 -21.97
N ASP A 224 -14.31 26.65 -22.74
CA ASP A 224 -15.32 25.63 -22.44
C ASP A 224 -14.78 24.24 -22.72
N ALA A 225 -14.04 24.06 -23.83
CA ALA A 225 -13.33 22.81 -24.09
C ALA A 225 -12.29 22.51 -23.01
N PHE A 226 -11.52 23.50 -22.60
CA PHE A 226 -10.54 23.40 -21.51
C PHE A 226 -11.21 22.89 -20.22
N LYS A 227 -12.33 23.52 -19.80
CA LYS A 227 -13.10 23.11 -18.63
C LYS A 227 -13.58 21.66 -18.71
N VAL A 228 -14.10 21.25 -19.87
CA VAL A 228 -14.59 19.90 -20.09
C VAL A 228 -13.44 18.88 -19.95
N VAL A 229 -12.27 19.17 -20.53
CA VAL A 229 -11.09 18.29 -20.40
C VAL A 229 -10.64 18.19 -18.95
N VAL A 230 -10.51 19.31 -18.23
CA VAL A 230 -10.16 19.32 -16.81
C VAL A 230 -11.12 18.46 -15.98
N LYS A 231 -12.43 18.72 -16.11
CA LYS A 231 -13.46 17.96 -15.40
C LYS A 231 -13.40 16.47 -15.75
N SER A 232 -13.24 16.15 -17.03
CA SER A 232 -13.16 14.76 -17.47
C SER A 232 -11.98 14.03 -16.84
N ILE A 233 -10.79 14.63 -16.84
CA ILE A 233 -9.60 14.04 -16.20
C ILE A 233 -9.87 13.79 -14.70
N LEU A 234 -10.42 14.77 -13.99
CA LEU A 234 -10.74 14.63 -12.56
C LEU A 234 -11.79 13.53 -12.30
N TYR A 235 -12.82 13.46 -13.16
CA TYR A 235 -13.94 12.53 -12.97
C TYR A 235 -13.59 11.08 -13.37
N PHE A 236 -12.65 10.90 -14.28
CA PHE A 236 -12.08 9.60 -14.60
C PHE A 236 -10.97 9.15 -13.61
N GLY A 237 -10.60 10.01 -12.65
CA GLY A 237 -9.59 9.68 -11.63
C GLY A 237 -8.14 9.96 -12.04
N GLY A 238 -7.89 10.93 -12.92
CA GLY A 238 -6.55 11.40 -13.29
C GLY A 238 -6.20 11.31 -14.78
N GLU A 239 -6.98 10.58 -15.57
CA GLU A 239 -6.82 10.45 -17.01
C GLU A 239 -8.16 10.40 -17.72
N THR A 240 -8.24 10.83 -18.96
CA THR A 240 -9.47 10.72 -19.77
C THR A 240 -9.19 10.15 -21.15
N PRO A 241 -9.99 9.19 -21.63
CA PRO A 241 -9.87 8.65 -23.00
C PRO A 241 -10.18 9.73 -24.04
N VAL A 242 -9.38 9.75 -25.12
CA VAL A 242 -9.62 10.67 -26.25
C VAL A 242 -10.96 10.41 -26.93
N ASP A 243 -11.36 9.14 -27.07
CA ASP A 243 -12.64 8.76 -27.65
C ASP A 243 -13.84 9.29 -26.85
N PHE A 244 -13.72 9.40 -25.54
CA PHE A 244 -14.72 10.06 -24.70
C PHE A 244 -14.82 11.54 -25.02
N LEU A 245 -13.68 12.25 -25.11
CA LEU A 245 -13.65 13.68 -25.44
C LEU A 245 -14.19 13.94 -26.85
N ALA A 246 -13.88 13.07 -27.82
CA ALA A 246 -14.43 13.13 -29.16
C ALA A 246 -15.97 13.01 -29.15
N SER A 247 -16.54 12.17 -28.27
CA SER A 247 -18.01 12.07 -28.09
C SER A 247 -18.65 13.35 -27.54
N LEU A 248 -17.83 14.27 -26.97
CA LEU A 248 -18.22 15.59 -26.50
C LEU A 248 -17.92 16.71 -27.50
N ASN A 249 -17.62 16.37 -28.76
CA ASN A 249 -17.21 17.29 -29.83
C ASN A 249 -15.88 18.02 -29.56
N ILE A 250 -14.97 17.40 -28.83
CA ILE A 250 -13.59 17.87 -28.65
C ILE A 250 -12.72 16.96 -29.53
N ASP A 251 -12.36 17.46 -30.70
CA ASP A 251 -11.58 16.72 -31.69
C ASP A 251 -10.05 16.79 -31.47
N GLY A 252 -9.29 16.14 -32.35
CA GLY A 252 -7.84 16.06 -32.24
C GLY A 252 -7.16 17.43 -32.37
N ASP A 253 -7.66 18.33 -33.19
CA ASP A 253 -7.08 19.66 -33.40
C ASP A 253 -7.29 20.55 -32.17
N MET A 254 -8.47 20.47 -31.56
CA MET A 254 -8.77 21.12 -30.29
C MET A 254 -7.87 20.60 -29.17
N LEU A 255 -7.69 19.27 -29.08
CA LEU A 255 -6.83 18.65 -28.07
C LEU A 255 -5.36 19.01 -28.27
N PHE A 256 -4.92 19.11 -29.54
CA PHE A 256 -3.57 19.56 -29.86
C PHE A 256 -3.34 21.00 -29.35
N GLU A 257 -4.22 21.96 -29.67
CA GLU A 257 -4.09 23.33 -29.15
C GLU A 257 -4.18 23.42 -27.63
N LEU A 258 -5.09 22.65 -27.01
CA LEU A 258 -5.20 22.59 -25.55
C LEU A 258 -3.91 22.03 -24.90
N SER A 259 -3.26 21.07 -25.54
CA SER A 259 -1.99 20.49 -25.04
C SER A 259 -0.83 21.50 -25.06
N GLN A 260 -0.86 22.49 -25.99
CA GLN A 260 0.13 23.58 -26.02
C GLN A 260 0.07 24.48 -24.77
N SER A 261 -1.00 24.42 -24.02
CA SER A 261 -1.11 25.13 -22.74
C SER A 261 -0.21 24.55 -21.64
N LEU A 262 0.32 23.34 -21.82
CA LEU A 262 1.06 22.54 -20.83
C LEU A 262 0.30 22.30 -19.51
N PHE A 263 -1.01 22.39 -19.53
CA PHE A 263 -1.85 21.84 -18.49
C PHE A 263 -2.10 20.36 -18.73
N PHE A 264 -2.09 19.95 -20.00
CA PHE A 264 -2.40 18.58 -20.43
C PHE A 264 -1.25 17.95 -21.20
N LYS A 265 -1.15 16.64 -21.11
CA LYS A 265 -0.24 15.81 -21.87
C LYS A 265 -1.02 14.74 -22.61
N TYR A 266 -0.77 14.61 -23.90
CA TYR A 266 -1.27 13.51 -24.72
C TYR A 266 -0.38 12.28 -24.58
N MET A 267 -1.01 11.11 -24.46
CA MET A 267 -0.31 9.82 -24.35
C MET A 267 -0.67 8.95 -25.55
N ASP A 268 0.32 8.70 -26.44
CA ASP A 268 0.08 8.02 -27.73
C ASP A 268 -0.21 6.53 -27.62
N LYS A 269 0.40 5.82 -26.68
CA LYS A 269 0.33 4.36 -26.59
C LYS A 269 -1.10 3.84 -26.31
N TYR A 270 -1.86 4.59 -25.53
CA TYR A 270 -3.30 4.46 -25.32
C TYR A 270 -3.86 5.87 -25.42
N PRO A 271 -4.64 6.23 -26.46
CA PRO A 271 -5.08 7.60 -26.68
C PRO A 271 -5.82 8.16 -25.48
N LYS A 272 -5.12 8.87 -24.62
CA LYS A 272 -5.65 9.49 -23.42
C LYS A 272 -4.97 10.82 -23.13
N ILE A 273 -5.68 11.68 -22.43
CA ILE A 273 -5.19 12.95 -21.93
C ILE A 273 -5.05 12.86 -20.42
N VAL A 274 -3.93 13.34 -19.92
CA VAL A 274 -3.64 13.45 -18.48
C VAL A 274 -3.20 14.86 -18.16
N PHE A 275 -3.17 15.26 -16.89
CA PHE A 275 -2.48 16.47 -16.51
C PHE A 275 -0.97 16.34 -16.73
N TYR A 276 -0.36 17.45 -17.10
CA TYR A 276 1.09 17.48 -17.35
C TYR A 276 1.90 17.16 -16.10
N HIS A 277 1.37 17.49 -14.90
CA HIS A 277 2.03 17.27 -13.63
C HIS A 277 1.01 17.16 -12.49
N ASP A 278 1.33 16.41 -11.45
CA ASP A 278 0.44 16.17 -10.29
C ASP A 278 0.05 17.46 -9.54
N ASN A 279 0.91 18.46 -9.49
CA ASN A 279 0.56 19.76 -8.89
C ASN A 279 -0.59 20.46 -9.63
N ILE A 280 -0.73 20.24 -10.93
CA ILE A 280 -1.86 20.75 -11.73
C ILE A 280 -3.13 19.96 -11.37
N TYR A 281 -3.03 18.65 -11.24
CA TYR A 281 -4.14 17.80 -10.78
C TYR A 281 -4.67 18.30 -9.43
N ARG A 282 -3.80 18.44 -8.43
CA ARG A 282 -4.16 18.90 -7.07
C ARG A 282 -4.74 20.31 -7.06
N TYR A 283 -4.23 21.20 -7.92
CA TYR A 283 -4.79 22.54 -8.06
C TYR A 283 -6.25 22.49 -8.47
N PHE A 284 -6.57 21.72 -9.53
CA PHE A 284 -7.94 21.63 -10.04
C PHE A 284 -8.84 20.76 -9.14
N GLU A 285 -8.32 19.74 -8.49
CA GLU A 285 -9.06 18.95 -7.51
C GLU A 285 -9.59 19.81 -6.35
N GLY A 286 -8.78 20.76 -5.87
CA GLY A 286 -9.17 21.73 -4.84
C GLY A 286 -10.04 22.90 -5.35
N TYR A 287 -10.32 23.00 -6.64
CA TYR A 287 -11.03 24.12 -7.23
C TYR A 287 -12.54 23.85 -7.25
N GLN A 288 -13.31 24.48 -6.34
CA GLN A 288 -14.76 24.26 -6.19
C GLN A 288 -15.59 24.43 -7.48
N PHE A 289 -15.12 25.22 -8.44
CA PHE A 289 -15.79 25.46 -9.72
C PHE A 289 -16.05 24.20 -10.56
N TYR A 290 -15.24 23.14 -10.35
CA TYR A 290 -15.32 21.89 -11.11
C TYR A 290 -16.14 20.80 -10.42
N GLN A 291 -16.70 21.09 -9.23
CA GLN A 291 -17.55 20.15 -8.51
C GLN A 291 -18.98 20.15 -9.08
N ASN A 292 -19.59 18.95 -9.10
CA ASN A 292 -21.02 18.73 -9.36
C ASN A 292 -21.53 19.12 -10.75
N ASP A 293 -20.94 18.56 -11.82
CA ASP A 293 -21.52 18.62 -13.16
C ASP A 293 -22.32 17.33 -13.45
N ARG A 294 -23.63 17.36 -13.15
CA ARG A 294 -24.53 16.22 -13.33
C ARG A 294 -24.52 15.72 -14.76
N SER A 295 -24.56 16.60 -15.74
CA SER A 295 -24.63 16.23 -17.16
C SER A 295 -23.38 15.48 -17.60
N LEU A 296 -22.20 15.99 -17.24
CA LEU A 296 -20.94 15.34 -17.58
C LEU A 296 -20.78 14.00 -16.83
N SER A 297 -21.13 13.94 -15.54
CA SER A 297 -21.10 12.72 -14.75
C SER A 297 -21.93 11.60 -15.37
N LEU A 298 -23.16 11.88 -15.78
CA LEU A 298 -24.03 10.89 -16.42
C LEU A 298 -23.50 10.43 -17.79
N LYS A 299 -22.86 11.34 -18.56
CA LYS A 299 -22.20 10.96 -19.82
C LYS A 299 -21.01 10.04 -19.60
N ILE A 300 -20.21 10.28 -18.55
CA ILE A 300 -19.07 9.43 -18.16
C ILE A 300 -19.56 8.05 -17.75
N ILE A 301 -20.58 7.98 -16.88
CA ILE A 301 -21.17 6.71 -16.46
C ILE A 301 -21.65 5.89 -17.68
N LYS A 302 -22.40 6.56 -18.58
CA LYS A 302 -22.88 5.91 -19.80
C LYS A 302 -21.72 5.40 -20.65
N TRP A 303 -20.74 6.25 -20.91
CA TRP A 303 -19.58 5.87 -21.73
C TRP A 303 -18.78 4.70 -21.12
N LEU A 304 -18.50 4.74 -19.81
CA LEU A 304 -17.81 3.66 -19.11
C LEU A 304 -18.58 2.34 -19.16
N ASN A 305 -19.91 2.38 -19.09
CA ASN A 305 -20.74 1.18 -19.17
C ASN A 305 -20.77 0.59 -20.60
N GLU A 306 -20.77 1.43 -21.63
CA GLU A 306 -20.73 1.01 -23.02
C GLU A 306 -19.34 0.53 -23.46
N ASN A 307 -18.25 1.01 -22.80
CA ASN A 307 -16.87 0.74 -23.16
C ASN A 307 -16.17 -0.15 -22.11
N ALA A 308 -16.64 -1.38 -21.96
CA ALA A 308 -16.09 -2.36 -21.02
C ALA A 308 -14.62 -2.75 -21.30
N TRP A 309 -14.11 -2.47 -22.50
CA TRP A 309 -12.72 -2.64 -22.88
C TRP A 309 -11.76 -1.68 -22.16
N TYR A 310 -12.25 -0.51 -21.75
CA TYR A 310 -11.48 0.45 -20.97
C TYR A 310 -11.29 -0.09 -19.56
N LYS A 311 -10.12 -0.66 -19.33
CA LYS A 311 -9.73 -1.26 -18.06
C LYS A 311 -8.81 -0.28 -17.30
N SER A 312 -9.40 0.50 -16.43
CA SER A 312 -8.68 1.28 -15.43
C SER A 312 -8.99 0.72 -14.05
N ASN A 313 -7.98 0.59 -13.19
CA ASN A 313 -8.20 0.24 -11.79
C ASN A 313 -9.11 1.24 -11.07
N LEU A 314 -9.18 2.46 -11.60
CA LEU A 314 -10.01 3.56 -11.09
C LEU A 314 -11.44 3.57 -11.68
N ARG A 315 -11.75 2.65 -12.63
CA ARG A 315 -13.06 2.67 -13.30
C ARG A 315 -14.23 2.59 -12.33
N THR A 316 -14.14 1.67 -11.37
CA THR A 316 -15.24 1.44 -10.41
C THR A 316 -15.44 2.65 -9.50
N THR A 317 -14.36 3.22 -8.98
CA THR A 317 -14.43 4.45 -8.17
C THR A 317 -14.91 5.65 -9.00
N ALA A 318 -14.46 5.80 -10.24
CA ALA A 318 -14.90 6.87 -11.12
C ALA A 318 -16.42 6.82 -11.41
N ILE A 319 -16.98 5.62 -11.67
CA ILE A 319 -18.43 5.45 -11.85
C ILE A 319 -19.17 5.83 -10.55
N PHE A 320 -18.71 5.33 -9.41
CA PHE A 320 -19.29 5.60 -8.10
C PHE A 320 -19.30 7.11 -7.78
N ASP A 321 -18.15 7.75 -7.94
CA ASP A 321 -18.01 9.19 -7.71
C ASP A 321 -18.86 10.03 -8.68
N CYS A 322 -19.01 9.57 -9.93
CA CYS A 322 -19.89 10.24 -10.89
C CYS A 322 -21.36 10.13 -10.49
N TYR A 323 -21.83 9.04 -9.88
CA TYR A 323 -23.18 8.97 -9.32
C TYR A 323 -23.37 9.98 -8.18
N ILE A 324 -22.37 10.10 -7.27
CA ILE A 324 -22.42 11.09 -6.19
C ILE A 324 -22.47 12.51 -6.74
N ARG A 325 -21.60 12.87 -7.72
CA ARG A 325 -21.56 14.18 -8.35
C ARG A 325 -22.83 14.51 -9.13
N ALA A 326 -23.50 13.47 -9.64
CA ALA A 326 -24.80 13.61 -10.27
C ALA A 326 -25.96 13.74 -9.26
N SER A 327 -25.70 13.59 -7.96
CA SER A 327 -26.70 13.50 -6.88
C SER A 327 -27.66 12.31 -7.04
N GLU A 328 -27.21 11.24 -7.72
CA GLU A 328 -27.96 9.99 -7.89
C GLU A 328 -27.59 9.02 -6.74
N TYR A 329 -27.99 9.38 -5.51
CA TYR A 329 -27.54 8.70 -4.29
C TYR A 329 -28.05 7.26 -4.19
N GLU A 330 -29.25 6.97 -4.63
CA GLU A 330 -29.81 5.61 -4.67
C GLU A 330 -28.98 4.70 -5.58
N GLU A 331 -28.66 5.19 -6.79
CA GLU A 331 -27.84 4.46 -7.76
C GLU A 331 -26.40 4.31 -7.25
N ALA A 332 -25.85 5.34 -6.59
CA ALA A 332 -24.54 5.28 -5.95
C ALA A 332 -24.48 4.15 -4.91
N VAL A 333 -25.51 4.04 -4.05
CA VAL A 333 -25.61 2.97 -3.04
C VAL A 333 -25.71 1.61 -3.72
N ARG A 334 -26.60 1.44 -4.69
CA ARG A 334 -26.80 0.18 -5.41
C ARG A 334 -25.53 -0.29 -6.11
N PHE A 335 -24.89 0.63 -6.84
CA PHE A 335 -23.63 0.37 -7.54
C PHE A 335 -22.48 0.09 -6.56
N GLY A 336 -22.32 0.92 -5.51
CA GLY A 336 -21.26 0.80 -4.54
C GLY A 336 -21.28 -0.53 -3.80
N ILE A 337 -22.45 -0.96 -3.29
CA ILE A 337 -22.59 -2.24 -2.59
C ILE A 337 -22.25 -3.42 -3.51
N SER A 338 -22.77 -3.42 -4.75
CA SER A 338 -22.47 -4.48 -5.71
C SER A 338 -20.99 -4.52 -6.10
N SER A 339 -20.36 -3.35 -6.18
CA SER A 339 -18.96 -3.21 -6.55
C SER A 339 -18.00 -3.63 -5.45
N ILE A 340 -18.32 -3.39 -4.17
CA ILE A 340 -17.47 -3.76 -3.03
C ILE A 340 -17.09 -5.25 -3.08
N SER A 341 -18.06 -6.14 -3.30
CA SER A 341 -17.79 -7.58 -3.40
C SER A 341 -16.85 -7.91 -4.56
N SER A 342 -17.10 -7.31 -5.74
CA SER A 342 -16.27 -7.51 -6.93
C SER A 342 -14.84 -6.98 -6.74
N GLU A 343 -14.69 -5.82 -6.08
CA GLU A 343 -13.37 -5.23 -5.82
C GLU A 343 -12.61 -6.00 -4.72
N CYS A 344 -13.29 -6.58 -3.73
CA CYS A 344 -12.69 -7.53 -2.79
C CYS A 344 -12.13 -8.77 -3.51
N ASP A 345 -12.87 -9.33 -4.47
CA ASP A 345 -12.41 -10.49 -5.25
C ASP A 345 -11.19 -10.17 -6.12
N LYS A 346 -11.11 -8.94 -6.63
CA LYS A 346 -9.96 -8.42 -7.39
C LYS A 346 -8.80 -7.97 -6.49
N ARG A 347 -8.95 -8.00 -5.17
CA ARG A 347 -8.04 -7.43 -4.17
C ARG A 347 -7.78 -5.93 -4.32
N ASN A 348 -8.69 -5.20 -4.94
CA ASN A 348 -8.63 -3.74 -5.03
C ASN A 348 -9.20 -3.10 -3.75
N PHE A 349 -8.49 -3.28 -2.64
CA PHE A 349 -8.97 -2.84 -1.33
C PHE A 349 -9.01 -1.31 -1.18
N GLN A 350 -8.24 -0.56 -1.97
CA GLN A 350 -8.36 0.90 -2.03
C GLN A 350 -9.76 1.33 -2.51
N ALA A 351 -10.24 0.71 -3.56
CA ALA A 351 -11.60 0.98 -4.05
C ALA A 351 -12.66 0.58 -3.00
N VAL A 352 -12.45 -0.54 -2.29
CA VAL A 352 -13.35 -0.98 -1.20
C VAL A 352 -13.40 0.06 -0.08
N ILE A 353 -12.24 0.54 0.36
CA ILE A 353 -12.14 1.58 1.39
C ILE A 353 -12.80 2.88 0.91
N HIS A 354 -12.43 3.37 -0.29
CA HIS A 354 -12.98 4.60 -0.83
C HIS A 354 -14.52 4.56 -0.94
N ILE A 355 -15.06 3.54 -1.63
CA ILE A 355 -16.51 3.38 -1.80
C ILE A 355 -17.20 3.20 -0.45
N GLY A 356 -16.65 2.34 0.40
CA GLY A 356 -17.28 2.01 1.68
C GLY A 356 -17.27 3.18 2.65
N THR A 357 -16.16 3.92 2.80
CA THR A 357 -16.08 5.08 3.68
C THR A 357 -16.98 6.22 3.18
N GLU A 358 -17.07 6.43 1.87
CA GLU A 358 -18.00 7.40 1.29
C GLU A 358 -19.46 7.04 1.56
N LEU A 359 -19.86 5.78 1.39
CA LEU A 359 -21.23 5.33 1.68
C LEU A 359 -21.59 5.47 3.15
N LEU A 360 -20.63 5.18 4.04
CA LEU A 360 -20.88 5.24 5.47
C LEU A 360 -20.82 6.68 6.01
N LYS A 361 -20.05 7.58 5.37
CA LYS A 361 -19.75 8.94 5.88
C LYS A 361 -19.34 8.95 7.35
N ASP A 362 -18.75 7.84 7.79
CA ASP A 362 -18.38 7.62 9.19
C ASP A 362 -16.86 7.77 9.29
N VAL A 363 -16.37 9.00 9.15
CA VAL A 363 -14.95 9.31 9.39
C VAL A 363 -14.74 9.39 10.91
N PRO A 364 -13.72 8.70 11.46
CA PRO A 364 -13.39 8.81 12.87
C PRO A 364 -13.16 10.28 13.24
N LYS A 365 -13.92 10.80 14.22
CA LYS A 365 -13.74 12.16 14.70
C LYS A 365 -12.35 12.25 15.35
N THR A 366 -11.45 13.05 14.77
CA THR A 366 -10.31 13.56 15.52
C THR A 366 -10.84 14.37 16.69
N GLN A 367 -10.20 14.26 17.87
CA GLN A 367 -10.73 14.74 19.16
C GLN A 367 -11.11 16.24 19.23
N ASP A 368 -10.93 17.02 18.18
CA ASP A 368 -11.10 18.48 18.16
C ASP A 368 -12.23 19.01 17.26
N ALA A 369 -13.10 18.19 16.68
CA ALA A 369 -14.12 18.67 15.76
C ALA A 369 -15.51 18.83 16.42
N SER A 370 -15.84 20.06 16.78
CA SER A 370 -17.19 20.53 17.16
C SER A 370 -17.99 20.96 15.91
N GLU A 371 -18.12 20.11 14.89
CA GLU A 371 -18.97 20.41 13.74
C GLU A 371 -20.26 19.60 13.81
N GLU A 372 -21.40 20.28 13.55
CA GLU A 372 -22.69 19.65 13.36
C GLU A 372 -22.59 18.56 12.29
N SER A 373 -22.98 17.34 12.63
CA SER A 373 -22.91 16.21 11.71
C SER A 373 -23.84 16.44 10.52
N VAL A 374 -23.25 16.68 9.35
CA VAL A 374 -24.01 16.68 8.08
C VAL A 374 -24.69 15.31 7.95
N PRO A 375 -26.01 15.23 7.76
CA PRO A 375 -26.68 13.95 7.63
C PRO A 375 -26.11 13.18 6.42
N ASN A 376 -25.85 11.89 6.63
CA ASN A 376 -25.35 11.01 5.57
C ASN A 376 -26.43 10.87 4.48
N PRO A 377 -26.20 11.34 3.25
CA PRO A 377 -27.20 11.30 2.18
C PRO A 377 -27.53 9.89 1.70
N PHE A 378 -26.71 8.90 2.03
CA PHE A 378 -26.89 7.49 1.65
C PHE A 378 -27.67 6.69 2.70
N ALA A 379 -27.87 7.24 3.90
CA ALA A 379 -28.39 6.48 5.05
C ALA A 379 -29.79 5.92 4.84
N GLU A 380 -30.64 6.63 4.07
CA GLU A 380 -32.02 6.21 3.77
C GLU A 380 -32.09 5.09 2.73
N PHE A 381 -31.04 4.93 1.90
CA PHE A 381 -30.98 3.92 0.84
C PHE A 381 -30.26 2.64 1.28
N MET A 382 -29.72 2.58 2.49
CA MET A 382 -29.04 1.41 3.04
C MET A 382 -29.81 0.81 4.22
N ASP A 383 -30.24 -0.44 4.08
CA ASP A 383 -30.75 -1.22 5.21
C ASP A 383 -29.63 -1.68 6.17
N ALA A 384 -30.01 -2.36 7.25
CA ALA A 384 -29.07 -2.86 8.22
C ALA A 384 -28.10 -3.91 7.64
N GLY A 385 -28.58 -4.76 6.72
CA GLY A 385 -27.77 -5.75 6.04
C GLY A 385 -26.70 -5.13 5.16
N ALA A 386 -27.08 -4.16 4.33
CA ALA A 386 -26.16 -3.40 3.48
C ALA A 386 -25.10 -2.67 4.31
N LYS A 387 -25.52 -1.97 5.37
CA LYS A 387 -24.59 -1.30 6.30
C LYS A 387 -23.60 -2.27 6.94
N PHE A 388 -24.07 -3.42 7.40
CA PHE A 388 -23.22 -4.46 7.95
C PHE A 388 -22.17 -4.93 6.92
N HIS A 389 -22.59 -5.25 5.70
CA HIS A 389 -21.69 -5.73 4.65
C HIS A 389 -20.63 -4.69 4.29
N VAL A 390 -21.01 -3.41 4.20
CA VAL A 390 -20.05 -2.34 3.90
C VAL A 390 -19.07 -2.17 5.05
N TYR A 391 -19.52 -2.10 6.31
CA TYR A 391 -18.64 -2.02 7.48
C TYR A 391 -17.68 -3.22 7.54
N TYR A 392 -18.17 -4.42 7.29
CA TYR A 392 -17.36 -5.63 7.32
C TYR A 392 -16.30 -5.64 6.22
N ALA A 393 -16.67 -5.28 4.99
CA ALA A 393 -15.72 -5.22 3.86
C ALA A 393 -14.61 -4.17 4.09
N VAL A 394 -14.97 -2.98 4.58
CA VAL A 394 -14.02 -1.93 4.92
C VAL A 394 -13.09 -2.37 6.06
N ALA A 395 -13.63 -3.01 7.10
CA ALA A 395 -12.83 -3.54 8.21
C ALA A 395 -11.81 -4.58 7.73
N ASP A 396 -12.23 -5.47 6.83
CA ASP A 396 -11.36 -6.52 6.27
C ASP A 396 -10.29 -5.92 5.34
N ALA A 397 -10.64 -4.90 4.56
CA ALA A 397 -9.69 -4.16 3.73
C ALA A 397 -8.60 -3.46 4.57
N TYR A 398 -8.97 -2.75 5.63
CA TYR A 398 -8.01 -2.15 6.56
C TYR A 398 -7.14 -3.19 7.27
N ARG A 399 -7.71 -4.36 7.63
CA ARG A 399 -6.93 -5.48 8.20
C ARG A 399 -5.85 -5.96 7.25
N ILE A 400 -6.14 -6.04 5.96
CA ILE A 400 -5.17 -6.45 4.94
C ILE A 400 -4.08 -5.40 4.77
N TYR A 401 -4.42 -4.12 4.86
CA TYR A 401 -3.45 -3.01 4.86
C TYR A 401 -2.70 -2.83 6.19
N GLN A 402 -2.94 -3.69 7.18
CA GLN A 402 -2.33 -3.62 8.51
C GLN A 402 -2.67 -2.34 9.31
N ASP A 403 -3.67 -1.57 8.89
CA ASP A 403 -4.23 -0.51 9.74
C ASP A 403 -5.22 -1.13 10.73
N LEU A 404 -4.66 -1.71 11.79
CA LEU A 404 -5.42 -2.47 12.77
C LEU A 404 -6.40 -1.60 13.57
N SER A 405 -6.08 -0.32 13.77
CA SER A 405 -6.94 0.60 14.50
C SER A 405 -8.25 0.88 13.75
N GLN A 406 -8.15 1.18 12.45
CA GLN A 406 -9.32 1.35 11.58
C GLN A 406 -10.07 0.02 11.41
N SER A 407 -9.34 -1.08 11.23
CA SER A 407 -9.95 -2.40 11.11
C SER A 407 -10.84 -2.72 12.31
N VAL A 408 -10.33 -2.62 13.54
CA VAL A 408 -11.09 -2.87 14.77
C VAL A 408 -12.26 -1.91 14.89
N TYR A 409 -12.08 -0.61 14.57
CA TYR A 409 -13.16 0.37 14.60
C TYR A 409 -14.33 -0.04 13.69
N TYR A 410 -14.07 -0.40 12.44
CA TYR A 410 -15.12 -0.79 11.49
C TYR A 410 -15.73 -2.16 11.82
N TYR A 411 -14.95 -3.14 12.32
CA TYR A 411 -15.50 -4.40 12.84
C TYR A 411 -16.45 -4.15 14.02
N LYS A 412 -16.12 -3.25 14.94
CA LYS A 412 -16.95 -2.88 16.08
C LYS A 412 -18.28 -2.26 15.65
N LYS A 413 -18.28 -1.46 14.57
CA LYS A 413 -19.50 -0.91 13.96
C LYS A 413 -20.37 -2.01 13.33
N ALA A 414 -19.76 -2.91 12.53
CA ALA A 414 -20.44 -4.06 11.96
C ALA A 414 -21.06 -4.97 13.05
N TYR A 415 -20.30 -5.23 14.11
CA TYR A 415 -20.75 -6.04 15.25
C TYR A 415 -21.97 -5.45 15.96
N LYS A 416 -22.02 -4.13 16.16
CA LYS A 416 -23.21 -3.46 16.76
C LYS A 416 -24.47 -3.69 15.92
N ILE A 417 -24.36 -3.69 14.60
CA ILE A 417 -25.48 -3.99 13.71
C ILE A 417 -25.90 -5.45 13.87
N LEU A 418 -24.95 -6.38 13.89
CA LEU A 418 -25.21 -7.81 14.05
C LEU A 418 -25.90 -8.14 15.41
N GLN A 419 -25.63 -7.35 16.44
CA GLN A 419 -26.31 -7.48 17.75
C GLN A 419 -27.77 -7.00 17.74
N GLN A 420 -28.08 -5.98 16.95
CA GLN A 420 -29.38 -5.33 16.93
C GLN A 420 -30.35 -5.93 15.92
N TYR A 421 -29.84 -6.47 14.83
CA TYR A 421 -30.63 -6.93 13.70
C TYR A 421 -30.30 -8.39 13.33
N SER A 422 -31.35 -9.16 13.00
CA SER A 422 -31.18 -10.48 12.39
C SER A 422 -30.93 -10.28 10.88
N ILE A 423 -29.73 -10.57 10.42
CA ILE A 423 -29.37 -10.45 9.01
C ILE A 423 -29.70 -11.78 8.33
N SER A 424 -30.82 -11.83 7.65
CA SER A 424 -31.39 -13.07 7.08
C SER A 424 -30.51 -13.76 6.03
N GLU A 425 -29.66 -13.00 5.35
CA GLU A 425 -28.75 -13.49 4.32
C GLU A 425 -27.39 -13.98 4.87
N PHE A 426 -27.14 -13.76 6.16
CA PHE A 426 -25.86 -14.07 6.79
C PHE A 426 -25.92 -15.45 7.44
N THR A 427 -25.27 -16.42 6.80
CA THR A 427 -25.27 -17.80 7.29
C THR A 427 -24.51 -17.93 8.61
N SER A 428 -24.72 -19.02 9.33
CA SER A 428 -23.97 -19.32 10.55
C SER A 428 -22.46 -19.45 10.29
N ILE A 429 -22.06 -19.92 9.09
CA ILE A 429 -20.67 -20.04 8.68
C ILE A 429 -20.08 -18.65 8.42
N ASP A 430 -20.83 -17.75 7.77
CA ASP A 430 -20.39 -16.37 7.55
C ASP A 430 -20.23 -15.62 8.86
N THR A 431 -21.13 -15.87 9.82
CA THR A 431 -21.05 -15.34 11.17
C THR A 431 -19.76 -15.82 11.89
N CYS A 432 -19.44 -17.12 11.78
CA CYS A 432 -18.20 -17.67 12.32
C CYS A 432 -16.96 -17.03 11.67
N ARG A 433 -16.98 -16.85 10.34
CA ARG A 433 -15.91 -16.18 9.59
C ARG A 433 -15.73 -14.72 10.05
N PHE A 434 -16.81 -13.99 10.26
CA PHE A 434 -16.78 -12.64 10.79
C PHE A 434 -16.11 -12.58 12.18
N PHE A 435 -16.56 -13.40 13.13
CA PHE A 435 -15.98 -13.43 14.48
C PHE A 435 -14.52 -13.85 14.50
N HIS A 436 -14.15 -14.82 13.65
CA HIS A 436 -12.75 -15.21 13.47
C HIS A 436 -11.88 -14.04 13.01
N ARG A 437 -12.31 -13.28 12.00
CA ARG A 437 -11.53 -12.14 11.46
C ARG A 437 -11.50 -10.98 12.45
N TYR A 438 -12.61 -10.70 13.09
CA TYR A 438 -12.70 -9.63 14.08
C TYR A 438 -11.83 -9.94 15.31
N SER A 439 -11.93 -11.13 15.91
CA SER A 439 -11.07 -11.52 17.03
C SER A 439 -9.59 -11.48 16.67
N ASN A 440 -9.24 -11.89 15.44
CA ASN A 440 -7.86 -11.81 14.95
C ASN A 440 -7.38 -10.35 14.83
N ALA A 441 -8.22 -9.44 14.36
CA ALA A 441 -7.89 -8.01 14.30
C ALA A 441 -7.66 -7.42 15.70
N CYS A 442 -8.51 -7.75 16.69
CA CYS A 442 -8.35 -7.33 18.08
C CYS A 442 -7.04 -7.88 18.69
N ILE A 443 -6.75 -9.16 18.48
CA ILE A 443 -5.52 -9.79 18.99
C ILE A 443 -4.29 -9.11 18.38
N SER A 444 -4.31 -8.87 17.07
CA SER A 444 -3.20 -8.19 16.37
C SER A 444 -3.03 -6.73 16.79
N ALA A 445 -4.11 -6.07 17.21
CA ALA A 445 -4.09 -4.72 17.77
C ALA A 445 -3.74 -4.69 19.28
N ALA A 446 -3.51 -5.85 19.89
CA ALA A 446 -3.35 -6.04 21.35
C ALA A 446 -4.56 -5.53 22.18
N ASP A 447 -5.75 -5.50 21.58
CA ASP A 447 -7.01 -5.18 22.25
C ASP A 447 -7.65 -6.48 22.79
N TYR A 448 -7.09 -7.00 23.87
CA TYR A 448 -7.46 -8.31 24.42
C TYR A 448 -8.83 -8.31 25.09
N ASP A 449 -9.28 -7.19 25.63
CA ASP A 449 -10.59 -7.06 26.25
C ASP A 449 -11.71 -7.19 25.20
N ASP A 450 -11.63 -6.44 24.11
CA ASP A 450 -12.55 -6.58 22.99
C ASP A 450 -12.43 -7.97 22.34
N ALA A 451 -11.23 -8.54 22.26
CA ALA A 451 -11.03 -9.90 21.75
C ALA A 451 -11.81 -10.96 22.57
N LEU A 452 -11.78 -10.90 23.90
CA LEU A 452 -12.56 -11.80 24.76
C LEU A 452 -14.06 -11.64 24.57
N ILE A 453 -14.55 -10.39 24.52
CA ILE A 453 -15.97 -10.12 24.26
C ILE A 453 -16.41 -10.74 22.93
N VAL A 454 -15.61 -10.58 21.89
CA VAL A 454 -15.87 -11.14 20.55
C VAL A 454 -15.87 -12.66 20.58
N LEU A 455 -14.90 -13.28 21.24
CA LEU A 455 -14.78 -14.73 21.36
C LEU A 455 -15.93 -15.34 22.16
N ASP A 456 -16.44 -14.67 23.21
CA ASP A 456 -17.62 -15.11 23.97
C ASP A 456 -18.90 -15.10 23.11
N TYR A 457 -19.02 -14.14 22.21
CA TYR A 457 -20.09 -14.19 21.22
C TYR A 457 -19.86 -15.28 20.18
N PHE A 458 -18.63 -15.49 19.73
CA PHE A 458 -18.27 -16.59 18.83
C PHE A 458 -18.66 -17.94 19.42
N LYS A 459 -18.45 -18.14 20.71
CA LYS A 459 -18.80 -19.36 21.43
C LYS A 459 -20.27 -19.77 21.33
N LYS A 460 -21.19 -18.80 21.11
CA LYS A 460 -22.63 -19.08 20.89
C LYS A 460 -22.89 -19.87 19.59
N TYR A 461 -21.93 -19.89 18.68
CA TYR A 461 -21.98 -20.61 17.40
C TYR A 461 -21.20 -21.93 17.43
N LYS A 462 -20.70 -22.35 18.59
CA LYS A 462 -20.00 -23.64 18.78
C LYS A 462 -20.85 -24.80 18.25
N GLY A 463 -20.20 -25.77 17.60
CA GLY A 463 -20.83 -26.95 16.99
C GLY A 463 -21.41 -26.71 15.61
N ARG A 464 -21.26 -25.52 15.03
CA ARG A 464 -21.69 -25.24 13.65
C ARG A 464 -20.64 -25.63 12.62
N ASN A 465 -19.37 -25.55 12.96
CA ASN A 465 -18.27 -25.93 12.08
C ASN A 465 -17.01 -26.19 12.89
N ASN A 466 -16.47 -27.40 12.81
CA ASN A 466 -15.32 -27.85 13.60
C ASN A 466 -14.06 -26.99 13.37
N PHE A 467 -13.82 -26.49 12.15
CA PHE A 467 -12.70 -25.62 11.86
C PHE A 467 -12.79 -24.30 12.65
N TYR A 468 -13.97 -23.69 12.67
CA TYR A 468 -14.19 -22.46 13.43
C TYR A 468 -14.20 -22.69 14.93
N ASP A 469 -14.67 -23.86 15.42
CA ASP A 469 -14.56 -24.22 16.83
C ASP A 469 -13.10 -24.40 17.24
N PHE A 470 -12.30 -25.08 16.43
CA PHE A 470 -10.86 -25.21 16.61
C PHE A 470 -10.17 -23.85 16.70
N ILE A 471 -10.40 -22.98 15.72
CA ILE A 471 -9.81 -21.62 15.69
C ILE A 471 -10.25 -20.81 16.91
N MET A 472 -11.50 -20.86 17.29
CA MET A 472 -12.02 -20.10 18.44
C MET A 472 -11.27 -20.45 19.71
N TYR A 473 -11.10 -21.73 20.02
CA TYR A 473 -10.37 -22.16 21.22
C TYR A 473 -8.88 -21.84 21.13
N ASN A 474 -8.28 -21.95 19.95
CA ASN A 474 -6.91 -21.50 19.72
C ASN A 474 -6.76 -19.98 20.01
N ARG A 475 -7.71 -19.15 19.58
CA ARG A 475 -7.68 -17.71 19.85
C ARG A 475 -7.88 -17.38 21.33
N TYR A 476 -8.78 -18.09 22.02
CA TYR A 476 -8.89 -17.97 23.46
C TYR A 476 -7.56 -18.25 24.18
N SER A 477 -6.87 -19.32 23.78
CA SER A 477 -5.56 -19.66 24.34
C SER A 477 -4.54 -18.54 24.18
N VAL A 478 -4.48 -17.92 22.99
CA VAL A 478 -3.58 -16.79 22.70
C VAL A 478 -3.91 -15.58 23.57
N VAL A 479 -5.20 -15.23 23.70
CA VAL A 479 -5.63 -14.08 24.49
C VAL A 479 -5.39 -14.30 25.98
N TYR A 480 -5.77 -15.47 26.53
CA TYR A 480 -5.53 -15.79 27.92
C TYR A 480 -4.05 -15.80 28.28
N LEU A 481 -3.18 -16.32 27.38
CA LEU A 481 -1.74 -16.24 27.59
C LEU A 481 -1.24 -14.80 27.60
N ALA A 482 -1.78 -13.95 26.72
CA ALA A 482 -1.39 -12.54 26.64
C ALA A 482 -1.75 -11.75 27.90
N ILE A 483 -2.91 -12.04 28.51
CA ILE A 483 -3.34 -11.42 29.78
C ILE A 483 -2.85 -12.17 31.03
N ASN A 484 -1.94 -13.14 30.85
CA ASN A 484 -1.32 -13.94 31.91
C ASN A 484 -2.30 -14.84 32.68
N ASP A 485 -3.41 -15.25 32.07
CA ASP A 485 -4.33 -16.27 32.59
C ASP A 485 -3.96 -17.65 32.05
N ILE A 486 -2.94 -18.24 32.66
CA ILE A 486 -2.29 -19.46 32.15
C ILE A 486 -3.21 -20.68 32.25
N GLU A 487 -4.04 -20.76 33.29
CA GLU A 487 -4.96 -21.88 33.48
C GLU A 487 -5.98 -21.96 32.33
N ASN A 488 -6.64 -20.83 32.04
CA ASN A 488 -7.60 -20.76 30.93
C ASN A 488 -6.93 -20.88 29.56
N ALA A 489 -5.67 -20.43 29.41
CA ALA A 489 -4.89 -20.67 28.18
C ALA A 489 -4.68 -22.16 27.92
N LEU A 490 -4.26 -22.93 28.94
CA LEU A 490 -4.08 -24.39 28.83
C LEU A 490 -5.39 -25.13 28.59
N LEU A 491 -6.46 -24.78 29.31
CA LEU A 491 -7.79 -25.37 29.09
C LEU A 491 -8.27 -25.13 27.65
N SER A 492 -8.08 -23.92 27.12
CA SER A 492 -8.49 -23.58 25.77
C SER A 492 -7.69 -24.34 24.71
N ILE A 493 -6.38 -24.43 24.86
CA ILE A 493 -5.57 -25.16 23.87
C ILE A 493 -5.82 -26.68 23.92
N ASP A 494 -6.17 -27.24 25.09
CA ASP A 494 -6.55 -28.64 25.21
C ASP A 494 -7.90 -28.94 24.54
N GLU A 495 -8.88 -28.04 24.61
CA GLU A 495 -10.13 -28.15 23.83
C GLU A 495 -9.86 -28.04 22.32
N SER A 496 -8.98 -27.13 21.89
CA SER A 496 -8.56 -27.01 20.48
C SER A 496 -7.91 -28.32 19.99
N LEU A 497 -6.98 -28.89 20.77
CA LEU A 497 -6.30 -30.13 20.46
C LEU A 497 -7.26 -31.33 20.43
N LYS A 498 -8.25 -31.36 21.29
CA LYS A 498 -9.29 -32.39 21.30
C LYS A 498 -10.09 -32.36 20.00
N ILE A 499 -10.54 -31.19 19.56
CA ILE A 499 -11.26 -31.02 18.29
C ILE A 499 -10.39 -31.49 17.12
N ALA A 500 -9.10 -31.08 17.08
CA ALA A 500 -8.18 -31.49 16.05
C ALA A 500 -8.05 -33.02 15.95
N LYS A 501 -7.93 -33.73 17.08
CA LYS A 501 -7.86 -35.19 17.14
C LYS A 501 -9.17 -35.85 16.72
N GLU A 502 -10.33 -35.36 17.17
CA GLU A 502 -11.63 -35.89 16.80
C GLU A 502 -11.86 -35.74 15.28
N CYS A 503 -11.41 -34.65 14.67
CA CYS A 503 -11.48 -34.41 13.23
C CYS A 503 -10.42 -35.18 12.43
N LYS A 504 -9.40 -35.75 13.11
CA LYS A 504 -8.23 -36.39 12.49
C LYS A 504 -7.47 -35.46 11.53
N GLU A 505 -7.29 -34.22 11.95
CA GLU A 505 -6.59 -33.17 11.18
C GLU A 505 -5.17 -32.93 11.76
N PRO A 506 -4.13 -33.58 11.21
CA PRO A 506 -2.77 -33.49 11.77
C PRO A 506 -2.22 -32.06 11.79
N GLN A 507 -2.59 -31.21 10.81
CA GLN A 507 -2.16 -29.81 10.77
C GLN A 507 -2.73 -29.03 11.96
N TRP A 508 -3.99 -29.26 12.33
CA TRP A 508 -4.58 -28.62 13.50
C TRP A 508 -3.97 -29.14 14.81
N GLU A 509 -3.67 -30.46 14.87
CA GLU A 509 -2.93 -31.01 16.00
C GLU A 509 -1.55 -30.35 16.14
N SER A 510 -0.82 -30.18 15.01
CA SER A 510 0.48 -29.50 14.99
C SER A 510 0.41 -28.09 15.55
N VAL A 511 -0.55 -27.28 15.08
CA VAL A 511 -0.75 -25.92 15.58
C VAL A 511 -1.04 -25.92 17.09
N SER A 512 -1.97 -26.78 17.56
CA SER A 512 -2.31 -26.83 18.98
C SER A 512 -1.12 -27.29 19.85
N TYR A 513 -0.31 -28.26 19.38
CA TYR A 513 0.89 -28.65 20.10
C TYR A 513 1.94 -27.53 20.15
N SER A 514 2.09 -26.77 19.06
CA SER A 514 2.98 -25.62 19.00
C SER A 514 2.59 -24.54 20.01
N ASP A 515 1.31 -24.16 20.04
CA ASP A 515 0.82 -23.16 20.99
C ASP A 515 0.92 -23.66 22.44
N LYS A 516 0.66 -24.94 22.68
CA LYS A 516 0.85 -25.54 24.01
C LYS A 516 2.32 -25.53 24.45
N ALA A 517 3.26 -25.85 23.57
CA ALA A 517 4.68 -25.74 23.84
C ALA A 517 5.06 -24.29 24.22
N TYR A 518 4.52 -23.31 23.48
CA TYR A 518 4.78 -21.90 23.74
C TYR A 518 4.23 -21.44 25.10
N ILE A 519 3.09 -21.97 25.54
CA ILE A 519 2.54 -21.70 26.90
C ILE A 519 3.51 -22.23 27.96
N TYR A 520 4.00 -23.48 27.85
CA TYR A 520 4.95 -24.05 28.80
C TYR A 520 6.26 -23.27 28.85
N TYR A 521 6.77 -22.87 27.70
CA TYR A 521 7.97 -22.04 27.62
C TYR A 521 7.79 -20.67 28.32
N ARG A 522 6.70 -19.95 27.99
CA ARG A 522 6.52 -18.58 28.45
C ARG A 522 6.06 -18.47 29.90
N ALA A 523 5.20 -19.37 30.32
CA ALA A 523 4.53 -19.26 31.63
C ALA A 523 5.24 -20.03 32.75
N TYR A 524 5.87 -21.16 32.42
CA TYR A 524 6.48 -22.06 33.42
C TYR A 524 7.97 -22.20 33.27
N GLU A 525 8.58 -21.67 32.19
CA GLU A 525 10.00 -21.93 31.83
C GLU A 525 10.34 -23.45 31.78
N ASP A 526 9.32 -24.28 31.51
CA ASP A 526 9.41 -25.72 31.50
C ASP A 526 10.00 -26.23 30.18
N LYS A 527 11.33 -26.39 30.20
CA LYS A 527 12.11 -26.82 29.04
C LYS A 527 11.67 -28.20 28.54
N GLU A 528 11.37 -29.12 29.44
CA GLU A 528 11.03 -30.53 29.09
C GLU A 528 9.70 -30.58 28.32
N ASN A 529 8.66 -29.98 28.86
CA ASN A 529 7.36 -29.92 28.21
C ASN A 529 7.39 -29.08 26.94
N THR A 530 8.19 -28.02 26.90
CA THR A 530 8.38 -27.22 25.71
C THR A 530 8.94 -28.05 24.55
N ILE A 531 10.04 -28.78 24.79
CA ILE A 531 10.64 -29.67 23.79
C ILE A 531 9.67 -30.78 23.38
N LEU A 532 8.99 -31.41 24.35
CA LEU A 532 8.04 -32.49 24.10
C LEU A 532 6.93 -32.05 23.14
N TYR A 533 6.33 -30.90 23.39
CA TYR A 533 5.17 -30.41 22.59
C TYR A 533 5.60 -29.86 21.24
N PHE A 534 6.74 -29.17 21.13
CA PHE A 534 7.26 -28.77 19.81
C PHE A 534 7.66 -29.99 18.97
N SER A 535 8.29 -31.01 19.56
CA SER A 535 8.62 -32.26 18.84
C SER A 535 7.36 -32.96 18.32
N LYS A 536 6.26 -32.99 19.11
CA LYS A 536 4.97 -33.50 18.65
C LYS A 536 4.37 -32.68 17.53
N ALA A 537 4.50 -31.34 17.58
CA ALA A 537 4.02 -30.45 16.53
C ALA A 537 4.72 -30.75 15.20
N VAL A 538 6.04 -30.89 15.22
CA VAL A 538 6.87 -31.23 14.05
C VAL A 538 6.51 -32.63 13.53
N GLU A 539 6.39 -33.64 14.40
CA GLU A 539 6.01 -35.01 14.01
C GLU A 539 4.68 -35.06 13.27
N LYS A 540 3.67 -34.34 13.77
CA LYS A 540 2.34 -34.28 13.15
C LYS A 540 2.37 -33.64 11.79
N HIS A 541 3.18 -32.64 11.60
CA HIS A 541 3.31 -31.98 10.30
C HIS A 541 4.06 -32.82 9.26
N ILE A 542 5.11 -33.53 9.65
CA ILE A 542 5.89 -34.37 8.76
C ILE A 542 5.12 -35.65 8.34
N SER A 543 4.15 -36.11 9.13
CA SER A 543 3.36 -37.31 8.84
C SER A 543 2.43 -37.19 7.63
N GLU A 544 2.04 -35.98 7.22
CA GLU A 544 1.41 -35.78 5.94
C GLU A 544 2.49 -35.64 4.88
N LYS A 545 2.44 -36.42 3.82
CA LYS A 545 3.30 -36.43 2.61
C LYS A 545 3.71 -35.04 2.13
N ALA A 546 4.22 -34.24 3.03
CA ALA A 546 4.77 -32.95 2.75
C ALA A 546 6.05 -33.13 1.97
N THR A 547 5.89 -33.18 0.67
CA THR A 547 6.90 -32.82 -0.30
C THR A 547 7.82 -31.74 0.27
N ILE A 548 9.10 -31.91 0.09
CA ILE A 548 10.27 -31.04 -0.03
C ILE A 548 10.16 -29.58 0.53
N ASN A 549 8.97 -29.01 0.75
CA ASN A 549 8.76 -27.65 1.26
C ASN A 549 8.27 -27.67 2.71
N ARG A 550 9.21 -27.79 3.67
CA ARG A 550 8.91 -27.48 5.07
C ARG A 550 8.47 -26.03 5.16
N SER A 551 7.34 -25.77 5.83
CA SER A 551 6.89 -24.37 6.04
C SER A 551 7.88 -23.62 6.93
N ALA A 552 7.97 -22.30 6.76
CA ALA A 552 8.80 -21.44 7.60
C ALA A 552 8.51 -21.64 9.10
N GLU A 553 7.24 -21.87 9.45
CA GLU A 553 6.83 -22.10 10.84
C GLU A 553 7.43 -23.35 11.45
N ILE A 554 7.50 -24.43 10.70
CA ILE A 554 8.06 -25.70 11.19
C ILE A 554 9.57 -25.63 11.32
N LEU A 555 10.22 -25.04 10.33
CA LEU A 555 11.66 -24.79 10.41
C LEU A 555 12.02 -23.96 11.64
N ALA A 556 11.22 -22.93 11.94
CA ALA A 556 11.39 -22.12 13.15
C ALA A 556 11.16 -22.93 14.45
N GLN A 557 10.19 -23.84 14.46
CA GLN A 557 9.94 -24.71 15.60
C GLN A 557 11.08 -25.75 15.82
N GLU A 558 11.57 -26.35 14.75
CA GLU A 558 12.75 -27.22 14.80
C GLU A 558 13.97 -26.44 15.30
N ALA A 559 14.23 -25.25 14.76
CA ALA A 559 15.30 -24.37 15.21
C ALA A 559 15.22 -24.07 16.72
N PHE A 560 13.99 -23.83 17.21
CA PHE A 560 13.78 -23.55 18.62
C PHE A 560 14.04 -24.78 19.52
N VAL A 561 13.66 -25.98 19.07
CA VAL A 561 13.96 -27.22 19.75
C VAL A 561 15.49 -27.47 19.81
N ASP A 562 16.19 -27.24 18.70
CA ASP A 562 17.65 -27.38 18.62
C ASP A 562 18.36 -26.34 19.49
N LEU A 563 17.86 -25.10 19.57
CA LEU A 563 18.33 -24.09 20.52
C LEU A 563 18.20 -24.58 21.99
N LEU A 564 17.03 -25.15 22.35
CA LEU A 564 16.78 -25.64 23.69
C LEU A 564 17.61 -26.90 24.02
N THR A 565 18.08 -27.64 23.02
CA THR A 565 18.91 -28.83 23.16
C THR A 565 20.41 -28.56 22.96
N ASP A 566 20.81 -27.30 22.94
CA ASP A 566 22.19 -26.81 22.77
C ASP A 566 22.86 -27.21 21.44
N LYS A 567 22.06 -27.48 20.39
CA LYS A 567 22.53 -27.73 19.01
C LYS A 567 22.54 -26.41 18.22
N LEU A 568 23.39 -25.47 18.63
CA LEU A 568 23.35 -24.09 18.17
C LEU A 568 23.61 -23.95 16.67
N GLU A 569 24.47 -24.76 16.05
CA GLU A 569 24.77 -24.69 14.60
C GLU A 569 23.56 -25.15 13.78
N ASP A 570 22.91 -26.26 14.16
CA ASP A 570 21.71 -26.76 13.51
C ASP A 570 20.55 -25.76 13.68
N ALA A 571 20.40 -25.17 14.87
CA ALA A 571 19.41 -24.18 15.18
C ALA A 571 19.54 -22.91 14.30
N GLU A 572 20.78 -22.42 14.15
CA GLU A 572 21.06 -21.24 13.32
C GLU A 572 20.74 -21.51 11.84
N TYR A 573 21.18 -22.66 11.32
CA TYR A 573 20.87 -23.07 9.95
C TYR A 573 19.36 -23.17 9.69
N LEU A 574 18.61 -23.79 10.60
CA LEU A 574 17.16 -23.94 10.45
C LEU A 574 16.42 -22.61 10.61
N ALA A 575 16.88 -21.71 11.49
CA ALA A 575 16.29 -20.40 11.65
C ALA A 575 16.52 -19.50 10.42
N ASP A 576 17.70 -19.56 9.82
CA ASP A 576 18.02 -18.87 8.58
C ASP A 576 17.17 -19.42 7.41
N LEU A 577 17.04 -20.73 7.30
CA LEU A 577 16.17 -21.36 6.32
C LEU A 577 14.70 -20.99 6.52
N ALA A 578 14.22 -20.89 7.78
CA ALA A 578 12.88 -20.43 8.11
C ALA A 578 12.66 -18.98 7.67
N LEU A 579 13.65 -18.11 7.90
CA LEU A 579 13.62 -16.72 7.48
C LEU A 579 13.55 -16.61 5.94
N ASN A 580 14.40 -17.32 5.24
CA ASN A 580 14.41 -17.34 3.77
C ASN A 580 13.07 -17.81 3.20
N ARG A 581 12.48 -18.87 3.79
CA ARG A 581 11.14 -19.34 3.42
C ARG A 581 10.04 -18.32 3.71
N ALA A 582 10.11 -17.63 4.85
CA ALA A 582 9.15 -16.57 5.18
C ALA A 582 9.23 -15.39 4.20
N LEU A 583 10.45 -15.05 3.76
CA LEU A 583 10.68 -14.02 2.74
C LEU A 583 10.14 -14.44 1.37
N GLU A 584 10.36 -15.69 0.94
CA GLU A 584 9.86 -16.23 -0.34
C GLU A 584 8.33 -16.13 -0.47
N ILE A 585 7.60 -16.41 0.62
CA ILE A 585 6.13 -16.41 0.64
C ILE A 585 5.53 -15.05 1.08
N ASN A 586 6.35 -14.01 1.29
CA ASN A 586 5.94 -12.73 1.87
C ASN A 586 5.15 -12.87 3.18
N GLY A 587 5.50 -13.87 3.97
CA GLY A 587 4.87 -14.17 5.25
C GLY A 587 5.32 -13.23 6.36
N THR A 588 4.89 -11.97 6.32
CA THR A 588 5.29 -10.89 7.24
C THR A 588 5.40 -11.30 8.71
N ALA A 589 4.38 -12.00 9.22
CA ALA A 589 4.37 -12.44 10.61
C ALA A 589 5.44 -13.51 10.88
N MET A 590 5.68 -14.41 9.91
CA MET A 590 6.70 -15.44 10.02
C MET A 590 8.10 -14.88 9.82
N GLU A 591 8.27 -13.88 8.96
CA GLU A 591 9.54 -13.16 8.79
C GLU A 591 10.00 -12.57 10.13
N ILE A 592 9.14 -11.80 10.81
CA ILE A 592 9.42 -11.20 12.11
C ILE A 592 9.76 -12.30 13.16
N LYS A 593 8.96 -13.35 13.21
CA LYS A 593 9.20 -14.48 14.14
C LYS A 593 10.53 -15.17 13.87
N SER A 594 10.83 -15.47 12.60
CA SER A 594 12.04 -16.19 12.21
C SER A 594 13.29 -15.34 12.42
N ARG A 595 13.22 -14.04 12.08
CA ARG A 595 14.32 -13.09 12.30
C ARG A 595 14.59 -12.88 13.79
N ASN A 596 13.56 -12.75 14.60
CA ASN A 596 13.71 -12.66 16.05
C ASN A 596 14.34 -13.91 16.65
N LEU A 597 13.92 -15.09 16.21
CA LEU A 597 14.50 -16.37 16.63
C LEU A 597 15.98 -16.49 16.22
N LEU A 598 16.30 -16.10 14.97
CA LEU A 598 17.68 -16.10 14.48
C LEU A 598 18.56 -15.17 15.35
N GLY A 599 18.09 -13.98 15.70
CA GLY A 599 18.82 -13.09 16.60
C GLY A 599 19.07 -13.70 17.99
N ILE A 600 18.07 -14.40 18.55
CA ILE A 600 18.22 -15.14 19.82
C ILE A 600 19.30 -16.21 19.69
N ILE A 601 19.26 -17.04 18.64
CA ILE A 601 20.23 -18.12 18.41
C ILE A 601 21.63 -17.57 18.20
N GLN A 602 21.78 -16.51 17.40
CA GLN A 602 23.06 -15.82 17.19
C GLN A 602 23.65 -15.29 18.51
N TYR A 603 22.80 -14.77 19.38
CA TYR A 603 23.26 -14.28 20.69
C TYR A 603 23.81 -15.42 21.54
N PHE A 604 23.10 -16.54 21.64
CA PHE A 604 23.55 -17.73 22.39
C PHE A 604 24.76 -18.45 21.72
N SER A 605 24.94 -18.27 20.40
CA SER A 605 26.12 -18.74 19.66
C SER A 605 27.35 -17.82 19.80
N ASN A 606 27.35 -16.88 20.76
CA ASN A 606 28.38 -15.85 20.95
C ASN A 606 28.60 -14.91 19.77
N LYS A 607 27.63 -14.77 18.89
CA LYS A 607 27.63 -13.81 17.77
C LYS A 607 26.81 -12.56 18.12
N ALA A 608 27.15 -11.91 19.23
CA ALA A 608 26.35 -10.82 19.78
C ALA A 608 26.13 -9.65 18.80
N GLU A 609 27.16 -9.24 18.05
CA GLU A 609 27.04 -8.15 17.06
C GLU A 609 26.04 -8.49 15.95
N ALA A 610 26.08 -9.74 15.44
CA ALA A 610 25.12 -10.21 14.46
C ALA A 610 23.69 -10.20 15.02
N ALA A 611 23.51 -10.70 16.26
CA ALA A 611 22.22 -10.67 16.95
C ALA A 611 21.64 -9.27 17.08
N PHE A 612 22.44 -8.30 17.54
CA PHE A 612 22.01 -6.90 17.64
C PHE A 612 21.65 -6.32 16.29
N SER A 613 22.44 -6.56 15.24
CA SER A 613 22.14 -6.12 13.88
C SER A 613 20.81 -6.74 13.39
N THR A 614 20.61 -8.03 13.63
CA THR A 614 19.37 -8.75 13.25
C THR A 614 18.14 -8.14 13.94
N TRP A 615 18.19 -7.90 15.26
CA TRP A 615 17.08 -7.31 15.99
C TRP A 615 16.83 -5.85 15.64
N GLN A 616 17.87 -5.04 15.38
CA GLN A 616 17.71 -3.65 14.94
C GLN A 616 17.04 -3.57 13.56
N LYS A 617 17.42 -4.43 12.62
CA LYS A 617 16.75 -4.55 11.33
C LYS A 617 15.26 -4.91 11.52
N ASP A 618 14.97 -5.86 12.39
CA ASP A 618 13.60 -6.29 12.66
C ASP A 618 12.76 -5.20 13.34
N LEU A 619 13.36 -4.38 14.20
CA LEU A 619 12.70 -3.20 14.79
C LEU A 619 12.23 -2.22 13.71
N VAL A 620 13.08 -1.92 12.74
CA VAL A 620 12.71 -1.02 11.62
C VAL A 620 11.53 -1.59 10.85
N ILE A 621 11.56 -2.87 10.51
CA ILE A 621 10.49 -3.57 9.79
C ILE A 621 9.19 -3.59 10.61
N SER A 622 9.29 -3.94 11.90
CA SER A 622 8.14 -3.99 12.80
C SER A 622 7.49 -2.63 13.04
N ALA A 623 8.31 -1.57 13.13
CA ALA A 623 7.83 -0.18 13.28
C ALA A 623 7.08 0.29 12.02
N GLN A 624 7.60 0.00 10.85
CA GLN A 624 6.94 0.32 9.57
C GLN A 624 5.59 -0.38 9.41
N ARG A 625 5.43 -1.56 9.99
CA ARG A 625 4.22 -2.38 9.93
C ARG A 625 3.25 -2.16 11.10
N VAL A 626 3.56 -1.21 11.99
CA VAL A 626 2.77 -0.92 13.22
C VAL A 626 2.53 -2.18 14.07
N ASN A 627 3.48 -3.13 14.04
CA ASN A 627 3.41 -4.36 14.81
C ASN A 627 3.91 -4.14 16.25
N LYS A 628 3.03 -3.63 17.12
CA LYS A 628 3.37 -3.32 18.52
C LYS A 628 3.93 -4.53 19.29
N ASP A 629 3.32 -5.72 19.14
CA ASP A 629 3.78 -6.94 19.82
C ASP A 629 5.20 -7.33 19.40
N GLY A 630 5.50 -7.23 18.09
CA GLY A 630 6.85 -7.44 17.56
C GLY A 630 7.85 -6.45 18.14
N ILE A 631 7.50 -5.16 18.14
CA ILE A 631 8.37 -4.10 18.66
C ILE A 631 8.67 -4.30 20.15
N VAL A 632 7.65 -4.60 20.96
CA VAL A 632 7.81 -4.87 22.40
C VAL A 632 8.76 -6.05 22.63
N LYS A 633 8.59 -7.15 21.89
CA LYS A 633 9.47 -8.33 22.01
C LYS A 633 10.92 -8.01 21.65
N LEU A 634 11.14 -7.23 20.59
CA LEU A 634 12.49 -6.87 20.15
C LEU A 634 13.20 -5.94 21.15
N HIS A 635 12.52 -4.93 21.66
CA HIS A 635 13.06 -4.07 22.71
C HIS A 635 13.33 -4.87 24.00
N THR A 636 12.48 -5.83 24.32
CA THR A 636 12.70 -6.75 25.47
C THR A 636 13.95 -7.60 25.27
N ASN A 637 14.15 -8.19 24.07
CA ASN A 637 15.33 -8.99 23.76
C ASN A 637 16.61 -8.17 23.76
N LEU A 638 16.59 -6.97 23.17
CA LEU A 638 17.73 -6.04 23.22
C LEU A 638 18.07 -5.64 24.66
N GLY A 639 17.06 -5.30 25.45
CA GLY A 639 17.23 -4.98 26.86
C GLY A 639 17.84 -6.14 27.67
N ALA A 640 17.32 -7.36 27.47
CA ALA A 640 17.86 -8.56 28.11
C ALA A 640 19.32 -8.83 27.68
N ALA A 641 19.63 -8.73 26.40
CA ALA A 641 20.98 -8.89 25.88
C ALA A 641 21.96 -7.84 26.45
N TYR A 642 21.53 -6.59 26.59
CA TYR A 642 22.35 -5.56 27.25
C TYR A 642 22.57 -5.83 28.74
N ILE A 643 21.56 -6.36 29.47
CA ILE A 643 21.72 -6.78 30.88
C ILE A 643 22.79 -7.86 30.99
N LEU A 644 22.73 -8.89 30.14
CA LEU A 644 23.70 -9.98 30.12
C LEU A 644 25.14 -9.50 29.81
N GLN A 645 25.28 -8.38 29.08
CA GLN A 645 26.56 -7.72 28.83
C GLN A 645 26.93 -6.70 29.92
N SER A 646 26.18 -6.59 31.02
CA SER A 646 26.35 -5.59 32.08
C SER A 646 26.24 -4.13 31.60
N LYS A 647 25.57 -3.90 30.48
CA LYS A 647 25.33 -2.56 29.91
C LYS A 647 23.95 -2.03 30.36
N TYR A 648 23.85 -1.59 31.61
CA TYR A 648 22.58 -1.28 32.26
C TYR A 648 21.89 -0.02 31.73
N VAL A 649 22.62 0.97 31.21
CA VAL A 649 22.02 2.21 30.67
C VAL A 649 21.24 1.92 29.39
N PRO A 650 21.86 1.36 28.33
CA PRO A 650 21.09 1.00 27.12
C PRO A 650 20.01 -0.05 27.40
N ALA A 651 20.24 -0.99 28.36
CA ALA A 651 19.20 -1.95 28.75
C ALA A 651 17.96 -1.26 29.29
N LYS A 652 18.15 -0.24 30.12
CA LYS A 652 17.03 0.55 30.67
C LYS A 652 16.27 1.28 29.57
N GLU A 653 16.97 1.92 28.64
CA GLU A 653 16.37 2.65 27.52
C GLU A 653 15.48 1.72 26.67
N GLU A 654 15.99 0.54 26.31
CA GLU A 654 15.23 -0.45 25.54
C GLU A 654 13.99 -0.95 26.29
N LEU A 655 14.13 -1.30 27.56
CA LEU A 655 13.00 -1.79 28.37
C LEU A 655 11.95 -0.71 28.66
N GLU A 656 12.36 0.56 28.80
CA GLU A 656 11.42 1.69 28.91
C GLU A 656 10.64 1.89 27.61
N GLN A 657 11.26 1.69 26.44
CA GLN A 657 10.55 1.72 25.15
C GLN A 657 9.56 0.54 25.03
N ALA A 658 9.95 -0.66 25.46
CA ALA A 658 9.03 -1.81 25.49
C ALA A 658 7.83 -1.56 26.42
N TYR A 659 8.06 -0.89 27.56
CA TYR A 659 7.01 -0.61 28.55
C TYR A 659 6.04 0.50 28.08
N ALA A 660 6.53 1.46 27.31
CA ALA A 660 5.72 2.60 26.83
C ALA A 660 4.75 2.24 25.71
N LEU A 661 4.95 1.11 25.01
CA LEU A 661 4.11 0.62 23.92
C LEU A 661 2.96 -0.26 24.40
#